data_c67d6690b2ce87069ec3d11aa02c2ff7
#
_entry.id   c67d6690b2ce87069ec3d11aa02c2ff7
#
_cell.length_a   1.000
_cell.length_b   1.000
_cell.length_c   1.000
_cell.angle_alpha   90.00
_cell.angle_beta   90.00
_cell.angle_gamma   90.00
#
_symmetry.space_group_name_H-M   'P 1'
#
loop_
_entity.id
_entity.type
_entity.pdbx_description
1 polymer ?
#
loop_
_entity_poly.entity_id
_entity_poly.type
_entity_poly.pdbx_seq_one_letter_code
_entity_poly.pdbx_strand_id
1 'polypeptide(L)'
;MNLFAILSLFLWLPIVVAIFASQPPRRAVVISFIVGWLALPNIGFGLPGLPDYTKMSATVMGIVLAAMIFDQQRFFAVRPRWYDAPMIVWCVSPFASAVTSDLGAYEGVSSVMDQCFAWGLPYLIGRVYFQEPKDLRELALGIAIGGLIYAPLCLVEIRLSPVLKQWVYGIFTWEGVRLGGYRPRVFLANGLELGMWMTNATLMSYQLWSCGTVKKLRDVPFGVLTLGLTVTTVLCKSTGALGLLIAGVVTIWVTRKTGKPWLAWILIAIPILYSTTRTFHLWSGREVVDIAAAVIDAERAQSFEFRLQNEEIFTSRAMQRPLFGWGRFGGFMMMGKDGKWLAIIDGYWIITLGLAGTVGLVTLLTIMLLPLGLVLRRFPARTWSEPEVGPAVALAIMLALVMLDFLSNAMLNPIYALAMGAVIGVKPTREAPHQREAEAFLADAATLMEEGRLLEAGPAFRRAADLASDLDDPDGRRALAEALDGLGLSEMATGDAEAAESTLREAVAVRDRLAAEDPDPDRFRDLAIAREGLSRALVEVGRPAEAIQEREIALRIWDILTANHPRRSELREHRVDALNDLSWLLSTETDPAHRDPAMALQLAEEAVRASDGRFACWNTLGVARYRAGDWPGAIEALERSAADGPDGGTAFDYYFLAMACRRLDDAARAREWFEQGMAWAARHRPGHAALERFREEAETLLRVADHLEIKSV
;
A
#
# COMPACT_ATOMS: atom_id res chain seq x y z
N MET A 1 -31.07 10.48 21.76
CA MET A 1 -30.50 10.35 20.40
C MET A 1 -30.93 11.56 19.58
N ASN A 2 -29.99 12.23 18.92
CA ASN A 2 -30.27 13.42 18.10
C ASN A 2 -30.34 13.08 16.60
N LEU A 3 -30.79 14.05 15.76
CA LEU A 3 -30.91 13.88 14.32
C LEU A 3 -29.56 13.59 13.66
N PHE A 4 -28.46 14.13 14.19
CA PHE A 4 -27.10 13.90 13.67
C PHE A 4 -26.69 12.42 13.74
N ALA A 5 -27.07 11.70 14.81
CA ALA A 5 -26.80 10.27 14.92
C ALA A 5 -27.49 9.46 13.82
N ILE A 6 -28.74 9.82 13.48
CA ILE A 6 -29.48 9.15 12.40
C ILE A 6 -28.86 9.48 11.05
N LEU A 7 -28.63 10.76 10.77
CA LEU A 7 -28.07 11.22 9.51
C LEU A 7 -26.67 10.65 9.27
N SER A 8 -25.80 10.60 10.29
CA SER A 8 -24.46 10.05 10.15
C SER A 8 -24.47 8.58 9.73
N LEU A 9 -25.43 7.79 10.20
CA LEU A 9 -25.55 6.39 9.82
C LEU A 9 -26.06 6.22 8.37
N PHE A 10 -27.09 6.98 7.95
CA PHE A 10 -27.64 6.85 6.61
C PHE A 10 -26.73 7.48 5.53
N LEU A 11 -26.06 8.59 5.83
CA LEU A 11 -25.10 9.22 4.94
C LEU A 11 -23.80 8.44 4.81
N TRP A 12 -23.55 7.46 5.69
CA TRP A 12 -22.32 6.68 5.65
C TRP A 12 -22.16 5.90 4.34
N LEU A 13 -23.25 5.33 3.82
CA LEU A 13 -23.20 4.58 2.56
C LEU A 13 -22.71 5.42 1.37
N PRO A 14 -23.31 6.59 1.03
CA PRO A 14 -22.76 7.45 -0.01
C PRO A 14 -21.35 8.00 0.32
N ILE A 15 -21.00 8.20 1.59
CA ILE A 15 -19.65 8.60 1.98
C ILE A 15 -18.65 7.51 1.62
N VAL A 16 -18.95 6.23 1.88
CA VAL A 16 -18.08 5.10 1.49
C VAL A 16 -17.88 5.05 -0.02
N VAL A 17 -18.95 5.25 -0.81
CA VAL A 17 -18.85 5.33 -2.28
C VAL A 17 -17.93 6.48 -2.71
N ALA A 18 -18.06 7.66 -2.08
CA ALA A 18 -17.19 8.80 -2.36
C ALA A 18 -15.72 8.55 -1.95
N ILE A 19 -15.46 7.80 -0.85
CA ILE A 19 -14.12 7.39 -0.46
C ILE A 19 -13.50 6.49 -1.55
N PHE A 20 -14.25 5.52 -2.08
CA PHE A 20 -13.76 4.66 -3.16
C PHE A 20 -13.51 5.42 -4.47
N ALA A 21 -14.29 6.45 -4.77
CA ALA A 21 -14.08 7.30 -5.94
C ALA A 21 -12.81 8.17 -5.82
N SER A 22 -12.31 8.42 -4.59
CA SER A 22 -11.22 9.36 -4.33
C SER A 22 -9.92 8.70 -3.84
N GLN A 23 -9.95 7.44 -3.43
CA GLN A 23 -8.83 6.73 -2.86
C GLN A 23 -8.59 5.38 -3.56
N PRO A 24 -7.35 4.87 -3.58
CA PRO A 24 -7.10 3.51 -4.03
C PRO A 24 -7.97 2.50 -3.25
N PRO A 25 -8.51 1.44 -3.90
CA PRO A 25 -9.52 0.56 -3.29
C PRO A 25 -9.13 -0.03 -1.93
N ARG A 26 -7.87 -0.45 -1.75
CA ARG A 26 -7.37 -0.97 -0.46
C ARG A 26 -7.47 0.06 0.65
N ARG A 27 -6.99 1.27 0.39
CA ARG A 27 -7.06 2.38 1.36
C ARG A 27 -8.51 2.78 1.65
N ALA A 28 -9.36 2.78 0.62
CA ALA A 28 -10.78 3.03 0.78
C ALA A 28 -11.45 2.02 1.72
N VAL A 29 -11.13 0.72 1.59
CA VAL A 29 -11.59 -0.34 2.50
C VAL A 29 -11.14 -0.06 3.94
N VAL A 30 -9.84 0.20 4.15
CA VAL A 30 -9.29 0.46 5.48
C VAL A 30 -9.95 1.68 6.13
N ILE A 31 -10.04 2.79 5.40
CA ILE A 31 -10.68 4.02 5.91
C ILE A 31 -12.14 3.75 6.27
N SER A 32 -12.89 3.08 5.38
CA SER A 32 -14.32 2.82 5.59
C SER A 32 -14.58 1.94 6.82
N PHE A 33 -13.80 0.87 7.03
CA PHE A 33 -13.94 0.04 8.23
C PHE A 33 -13.53 0.76 9.50
N ILE A 34 -12.38 1.43 9.50
CA ILE A 34 -11.85 2.09 10.70
C ILE A 34 -12.75 3.26 11.11
N VAL A 35 -13.09 4.15 10.18
CA VAL A 35 -13.94 5.31 10.47
C VAL A 35 -15.37 4.87 10.78
N GLY A 36 -15.93 3.94 10.00
CA GLY A 36 -17.27 3.41 10.24
C GLY A 36 -17.42 2.77 11.63
N TRP A 37 -16.43 2.01 12.08
CA TRP A 37 -16.45 1.39 13.40
C TRP A 37 -16.24 2.40 14.52
N LEU A 38 -15.30 3.33 14.37
CA LEU A 38 -14.88 4.25 15.41
C LEU A 38 -15.77 5.49 15.53
N ALA A 39 -16.31 6.00 14.43
CA ALA A 39 -17.04 7.26 14.44
C ALA A 39 -18.56 7.12 14.40
N LEU A 40 -19.11 6.02 13.86
CA LEU A 40 -20.57 5.90 13.76
C LEU A 40 -21.22 5.52 15.12
N PRO A 41 -22.45 5.99 15.38
CA PRO A 41 -23.16 5.69 16.61
C PRO A 41 -23.59 4.22 16.68
N ASN A 42 -23.63 3.67 17.90
CA ASN A 42 -24.16 2.34 18.18
C ASN A 42 -25.69 2.37 18.25
N ILE A 43 -26.33 2.51 17.09
CA ILE A 43 -27.77 2.44 16.91
C ILE A 43 -28.10 1.44 15.80
N GLY A 44 -29.31 0.92 15.77
CA GLY A 44 -29.79 0.01 14.75
C GLY A 44 -31.26 0.29 14.44
N PHE A 45 -31.61 0.06 13.17
CA PHE A 45 -32.99 0.13 12.69
C PHE A 45 -33.37 -1.25 12.17
N GLY A 46 -34.40 -1.86 12.77
CA GLY A 46 -34.95 -3.13 12.31
C GLY A 46 -35.55 -3.00 10.91
N LEU A 47 -35.08 -3.81 9.99
CA LEU A 47 -35.60 -3.92 8.64
C LEU A 47 -36.33 -5.25 8.50
N PRO A 48 -37.66 -5.27 8.24
CA PRO A 48 -38.39 -6.53 8.10
C PRO A 48 -37.78 -7.40 7.00
N GLY A 49 -37.34 -8.63 7.37
CA GLY A 49 -36.78 -9.61 6.43
C GLY A 49 -35.31 -9.35 5.99
N LEU A 50 -34.67 -8.32 6.52
CA LEU A 50 -33.28 -7.97 6.27
C LEU A 50 -32.53 -7.82 7.60
N PRO A 51 -31.18 -7.93 7.61
CA PRO A 51 -30.40 -7.60 8.77
C PRO A 51 -30.63 -6.18 9.26
N ASP A 52 -30.57 -5.97 10.55
CA ASP A 52 -30.68 -4.65 11.16
C ASP A 52 -29.68 -3.66 10.51
N TYR A 53 -30.19 -2.47 10.17
CA TYR A 53 -29.34 -1.41 9.64
C TYR A 53 -28.56 -0.74 10.78
N THR A 54 -27.35 -1.19 10.97
CA THR A 54 -26.40 -0.76 12.01
C THR A 54 -25.15 -0.15 11.41
N LYS A 55 -24.26 0.40 12.24
CA LYS A 55 -22.94 0.88 11.75
C LYS A 55 -22.15 -0.20 11.00
N MET A 56 -22.31 -1.47 11.39
CA MET A 56 -21.62 -2.59 10.76
C MET A 56 -22.22 -2.92 9.39
N SER A 57 -23.52 -3.14 9.32
CA SER A 57 -24.19 -3.43 8.05
C SER A 57 -24.10 -2.27 7.06
N ALA A 58 -24.23 -1.01 7.51
CA ALA A 58 -24.05 0.18 6.68
C ALA A 58 -22.65 0.26 6.06
N THR A 59 -21.59 -0.04 6.86
CA THR A 59 -20.21 -0.03 6.38
C THR A 59 -19.98 -1.13 5.34
N VAL A 60 -20.40 -2.36 5.66
CA VAL A 60 -20.22 -3.50 4.76
C VAL A 60 -21.01 -3.33 3.46
N MET A 61 -22.27 -2.88 3.54
CA MET A 61 -23.09 -2.60 2.36
C MET A 61 -22.47 -1.50 1.49
N GLY A 62 -21.99 -0.42 2.11
CA GLY A 62 -21.32 0.67 1.41
C GLY A 62 -20.07 0.19 0.65
N ILE A 63 -19.23 -0.65 1.27
CA ILE A 63 -18.03 -1.21 0.64
C ILE A 63 -18.38 -2.18 -0.49
N VAL A 64 -19.35 -3.08 -0.29
CA VAL A 64 -19.78 -4.02 -1.33
C VAL A 64 -20.37 -3.25 -2.53
N LEU A 65 -21.21 -2.25 -2.29
CA LEU A 65 -21.76 -1.40 -3.35
C LEU A 65 -20.66 -0.67 -4.11
N ALA A 66 -19.72 -0.06 -3.40
CA ALA A 66 -18.59 0.65 -4.00
C ALA A 66 -17.68 -0.31 -4.80
N ALA A 67 -17.41 -1.51 -4.28
CA ALA A 67 -16.65 -2.54 -5.00
C ALA A 67 -17.36 -2.98 -6.29
N MET A 68 -18.68 -3.11 -6.27
CA MET A 68 -19.47 -3.43 -7.48
C MET A 68 -19.42 -2.32 -8.53
N ILE A 69 -19.30 -1.06 -8.12
CA ILE A 69 -19.23 0.10 -9.03
C ILE A 69 -17.80 0.27 -9.58
N PHE A 70 -16.76 0.19 -8.74
CA PHE A 70 -15.41 0.63 -9.08
C PHE A 70 -14.41 -0.51 -9.28
N ASP A 71 -14.67 -1.73 -8.77
CA ASP A 71 -13.66 -2.82 -8.74
C ASP A 71 -14.31 -4.21 -8.86
N GLN A 72 -15.33 -4.33 -9.70
CA GLN A 72 -16.12 -5.55 -9.87
C GLN A 72 -15.26 -6.76 -10.25
N GLN A 73 -14.29 -6.60 -11.15
CA GLN A 73 -13.45 -7.69 -11.63
C GLN A 73 -12.65 -8.34 -10.50
N ARG A 74 -12.05 -7.53 -9.62
CA ARG A 74 -11.30 -8.03 -8.47
C ARG A 74 -12.19 -8.74 -7.47
N PHE A 75 -13.41 -8.23 -7.24
CA PHE A 75 -14.35 -8.81 -6.31
C PHE A 75 -14.75 -10.24 -6.70
N PHE A 76 -14.99 -10.50 -7.98
CA PHE A 76 -15.35 -11.81 -8.50
C PHE A 76 -14.16 -12.73 -8.86
N ALA A 77 -12.93 -12.22 -8.84
CA ALA A 77 -11.73 -13.01 -9.14
C ALA A 77 -11.33 -13.95 -7.99
N VAL A 78 -11.85 -13.74 -6.78
CA VAL A 78 -11.51 -14.56 -5.60
C VAL A 78 -12.11 -15.95 -5.72
N ARG A 79 -11.23 -16.94 -5.76
CA ARG A 79 -11.65 -18.35 -5.76
C ARG A 79 -11.63 -18.91 -4.33
N PRO A 80 -12.68 -19.64 -3.90
CA PRO A 80 -12.70 -20.33 -2.62
C PRO A 80 -11.55 -21.34 -2.53
N ARG A 81 -10.95 -21.44 -1.35
CA ARG A 81 -9.91 -22.42 -1.02
C ARG A 81 -10.29 -23.18 0.25
N TRP A 82 -9.60 -24.27 0.56
CA TRP A 82 -9.88 -25.12 1.72
C TRP A 82 -9.95 -24.34 3.05
N TYR A 83 -9.15 -23.30 3.20
CA TYR A 83 -9.12 -22.48 4.41
C TYR A 83 -10.29 -21.46 4.51
N ASP A 84 -11.09 -21.31 3.46
CA ASP A 84 -12.32 -20.52 3.48
C ASP A 84 -13.51 -21.36 4.02
N ALA A 85 -13.39 -22.70 4.02
CA ALA A 85 -14.47 -23.61 4.46
C ALA A 85 -14.95 -23.35 5.91
N PRO A 86 -14.08 -23.09 6.91
CA PRO A 86 -14.55 -22.76 8.25
C PRO A 86 -15.44 -21.51 8.29
N MET A 87 -15.13 -20.46 7.52
CA MET A 87 -15.95 -19.24 7.45
C MET A 87 -17.31 -19.53 6.78
N ILE A 88 -17.34 -20.37 5.76
CA ILE A 88 -18.60 -20.80 5.12
C ILE A 88 -19.47 -21.56 6.12
N VAL A 89 -18.89 -22.52 6.84
CA VAL A 89 -19.60 -23.28 7.89
C VAL A 89 -20.10 -22.34 8.98
N TRP A 90 -19.29 -21.37 9.40
CA TRP A 90 -19.66 -20.35 10.38
C TRP A 90 -20.88 -19.52 9.95
N CYS A 91 -20.93 -19.11 8.68
CA CYS A 91 -22.04 -18.34 8.14
C CYS A 91 -23.32 -19.17 7.97
N VAL A 92 -23.22 -20.45 7.64
CA VAL A 92 -24.38 -21.32 7.35
C VAL A 92 -24.90 -22.07 8.58
N SER A 93 -24.06 -22.33 9.59
CA SER A 93 -24.44 -23.09 10.79
C SER A 93 -25.68 -22.55 11.53
N PRO A 94 -25.98 -21.23 11.57
CA PRO A 94 -27.20 -20.72 12.19
C PRO A 94 -28.50 -21.26 11.58
N PHE A 95 -28.48 -21.61 10.27
CA PHE A 95 -29.62 -22.23 9.64
C PHE A 95 -29.94 -23.63 10.25
N ALA A 96 -28.87 -24.45 10.38
CA ALA A 96 -29.01 -25.76 11.01
C ALA A 96 -29.47 -25.63 12.47
N SER A 97 -28.94 -24.64 13.21
CA SER A 97 -29.36 -24.36 14.57
C SER A 97 -30.84 -23.98 14.67
N ALA A 98 -31.34 -23.11 13.77
CA ALA A 98 -32.72 -22.68 13.74
C ALA A 98 -33.69 -23.83 13.41
N VAL A 99 -33.36 -24.65 12.39
CA VAL A 99 -34.19 -25.77 11.98
C VAL A 99 -34.25 -26.83 13.09
N THR A 100 -33.10 -27.19 13.69
CA THR A 100 -33.05 -28.20 14.75
C THR A 100 -33.65 -27.74 16.09
N SER A 101 -33.90 -26.45 16.21
CA SER A 101 -34.50 -25.82 17.40
C SER A 101 -35.95 -25.42 17.19
N ASP A 102 -36.59 -25.90 16.12
CA ASP A 102 -38.00 -25.66 15.77
C ASP A 102 -38.39 -24.18 15.60
N LEU A 103 -37.39 -23.32 15.25
CA LEU A 103 -37.58 -21.89 14.98
C LEU A 103 -38.05 -21.61 13.55
N GLY A 104 -37.93 -22.59 12.66
CA GLY A 104 -38.35 -22.53 11.28
C GLY A 104 -37.28 -21.99 10.31
N ALA A 105 -37.53 -22.23 9.01
CA ALA A 105 -36.57 -21.88 7.95
C ALA A 105 -36.40 -20.36 7.77
N TYR A 106 -37.43 -19.59 8.00
CA TYR A 106 -37.36 -18.11 7.91
C TYR A 106 -36.33 -17.53 8.89
N GLU A 107 -36.42 -17.91 10.15
CA GLU A 107 -35.47 -17.50 11.20
C GLU A 107 -34.05 -18.00 10.87
N GLY A 108 -33.95 -19.21 10.31
CA GLY A 108 -32.66 -19.75 9.85
C GLY A 108 -32.03 -18.91 8.76
N VAL A 109 -32.78 -18.49 7.74
CA VAL A 109 -32.28 -17.62 6.66
C VAL A 109 -31.89 -16.24 7.18
N SER A 110 -32.73 -15.64 8.04
CA SER A 110 -32.43 -14.34 8.67
C SER A 110 -31.12 -14.41 9.46
N SER A 111 -30.92 -15.44 10.28
CA SER A 111 -29.71 -15.62 11.07
C SER A 111 -28.45 -15.86 10.19
N VAL A 112 -28.57 -16.55 9.06
CA VAL A 112 -27.49 -16.67 8.07
C VAL A 112 -27.13 -15.30 7.47
N MET A 113 -28.11 -14.50 7.12
CA MET A 113 -27.87 -13.14 6.60
C MET A 113 -27.14 -12.28 7.62
N ASP A 114 -27.59 -12.26 8.88
CA ASP A 114 -26.92 -11.54 9.96
C ASP A 114 -25.46 -11.97 10.13
N GLN A 115 -25.23 -13.30 10.09
CA GLN A 115 -23.90 -13.86 10.22
C GLN A 115 -23.00 -13.51 9.02
N CYS A 116 -23.56 -13.52 7.82
CA CYS A 116 -22.83 -13.09 6.61
C CYS A 116 -22.44 -11.61 6.67
N PHE A 117 -23.31 -10.74 7.11
CA PHE A 117 -23.01 -9.31 7.27
C PHE A 117 -22.01 -9.04 8.39
N ALA A 118 -22.11 -9.78 9.51
CA ALA A 118 -21.22 -9.61 10.65
C ALA A 118 -19.80 -10.17 10.41
N TRP A 119 -19.68 -11.29 9.67
CA TRP A 119 -18.42 -12.04 9.54
C TRP A 119 -18.05 -12.33 8.09
N GLY A 120 -18.98 -12.90 7.31
CA GLY A 120 -18.71 -13.43 5.98
C GLY A 120 -18.25 -12.37 4.98
N LEU A 121 -18.98 -11.26 4.87
CA LEU A 121 -18.65 -10.18 3.94
C LEU A 121 -17.38 -9.42 4.34
N PRO A 122 -17.18 -9.01 5.62
CA PRO A 122 -15.89 -8.45 6.04
C PRO A 122 -14.71 -9.37 5.76
N TYR A 123 -14.86 -10.67 6.03
CA TYR A 123 -13.85 -11.68 5.68
C TYR A 123 -13.58 -11.73 4.17
N LEU A 124 -14.64 -11.78 3.34
CA LEU A 124 -14.49 -11.79 1.88
C LEU A 124 -13.78 -10.52 1.39
N ILE A 125 -14.13 -9.34 1.91
CA ILE A 125 -13.46 -8.09 1.58
C ILE A 125 -11.97 -8.17 1.94
N GLY A 126 -11.62 -8.76 3.09
CA GLY A 126 -10.24 -9.03 3.46
C GLY A 126 -9.51 -9.92 2.45
N ARG A 127 -10.18 -10.97 1.95
CA ARG A 127 -9.66 -11.88 0.93
C ARG A 127 -9.47 -11.23 -0.44
N VAL A 128 -10.33 -10.27 -0.80
CA VAL A 128 -10.28 -9.55 -2.08
C VAL A 128 -9.11 -8.57 -2.12
N TYR A 129 -8.96 -7.76 -1.07
CA TYR A 129 -8.09 -6.57 -1.12
C TYR A 129 -6.71 -6.75 -0.51
N PHE A 130 -6.47 -7.83 0.28
CA PHE A 130 -5.20 -8.04 0.99
C PHE A 130 -4.63 -9.42 0.66
N GLN A 131 -3.95 -9.54 -0.47
CA GLN A 131 -3.42 -10.82 -0.97
C GLN A 131 -1.91 -10.97 -0.78
N GLU A 132 -1.19 -9.87 -0.62
CA GLU A 132 0.26 -9.81 -0.48
C GLU A 132 0.67 -9.28 0.91
N PRO A 133 1.86 -9.64 1.42
CA PRO A 133 2.35 -9.14 2.71
C PRO A 133 2.38 -7.61 2.81
N LYS A 134 2.77 -6.93 1.73
CA LYS A 134 2.79 -5.45 1.68
C LYS A 134 1.40 -4.83 1.87
N ASP A 135 0.33 -5.51 1.44
CA ASP A 135 -1.05 -5.01 1.57
C ASP A 135 -1.47 -4.96 3.04
N LEU A 136 -1.01 -5.89 3.86
CA LEU A 136 -1.31 -5.94 5.29
C LEU A 136 -0.74 -4.76 6.07
N ARG A 137 0.30 -4.11 5.54
CA ARG A 137 0.84 -2.87 6.09
C ARG A 137 -0.24 -1.78 6.17
N GLU A 138 -1.06 -1.61 5.12
CA GLU A 138 -2.11 -0.58 5.11
C GLU A 138 -3.17 -0.86 6.18
N LEU A 139 -3.58 -2.11 6.37
CA LEU A 139 -4.55 -2.49 7.40
C LEU A 139 -3.96 -2.28 8.81
N ALA A 140 -2.74 -2.76 9.06
CA ALA A 140 -2.07 -2.60 10.35
C ALA A 140 -1.84 -1.11 10.68
N LEU A 141 -1.43 -0.31 9.69
CA LEU A 141 -1.24 1.13 9.84
C LEU A 141 -2.57 1.85 10.09
N GLY A 142 -3.65 1.46 9.39
CA GLY A 142 -4.98 1.99 9.63
C GLY A 142 -5.45 1.76 11.06
N ILE A 143 -5.27 0.54 11.61
CA ILE A 143 -5.61 0.21 13.00
C ILE A 143 -4.78 1.08 13.97
N ALA A 144 -3.47 1.21 13.74
CA ALA A 144 -2.59 2.05 14.56
C ALA A 144 -3.01 3.54 14.53
N ILE A 145 -3.30 4.09 13.34
CA ILE A 145 -3.78 5.48 13.17
C ILE A 145 -5.14 5.67 13.86
N GLY A 146 -6.06 4.70 13.73
CA GLY A 146 -7.35 4.73 14.42
C GLY A 146 -7.18 4.84 15.94
N GLY A 147 -6.21 4.10 16.52
CA GLY A 147 -5.84 4.22 17.94
C GLY A 147 -5.24 5.60 18.28
N LEU A 148 -4.36 6.13 17.42
CA LEU A 148 -3.76 7.45 17.62
C LEU A 148 -4.80 8.59 17.58
N ILE A 149 -5.81 8.48 16.73
CA ILE A 149 -6.94 9.42 16.69
C ILE A 149 -7.80 9.29 17.96
N TYR A 150 -7.97 8.08 18.46
CA TYR A 150 -8.75 7.82 19.67
C TYR A 150 -8.02 8.22 20.96
N ALA A 151 -6.69 8.21 20.97
CA ALA A 151 -5.90 8.51 22.16
C ALA A 151 -6.27 9.86 22.82
N PRO A 152 -6.30 11.01 22.13
CA PRO A 152 -6.71 12.28 22.73
C PRO A 152 -8.18 12.25 23.21
N LEU A 153 -9.08 11.57 22.50
CA LEU A 153 -10.48 11.44 22.91
C LEU A 153 -10.61 10.62 24.21
N CYS A 154 -9.81 9.55 24.34
CA CYS A 154 -9.72 8.78 25.59
C CYS A 154 -9.23 9.65 26.74
N LEU A 155 -8.21 10.49 26.55
CA LEU A 155 -7.69 11.37 27.60
C LEU A 155 -8.74 12.40 28.04
N VAL A 156 -9.53 12.94 27.12
CA VAL A 156 -10.67 13.82 27.43
C VAL A 156 -11.68 13.10 28.32
N GLU A 157 -12.10 11.87 27.99
CA GLU A 157 -13.08 11.14 28.79
C GLU A 157 -12.52 10.63 30.13
N ILE A 158 -11.23 10.30 30.21
CA ILE A 158 -10.56 9.96 31.45
C ILE A 158 -10.64 11.16 32.45
N ARG A 159 -10.56 12.39 31.94
CA ARG A 159 -10.57 13.61 32.72
C ARG A 159 -11.99 14.10 33.08
N LEU A 160 -12.92 14.04 32.11
CA LEU A 160 -14.24 14.67 32.17
C LEU A 160 -15.42 13.71 32.45
N SER A 161 -15.23 12.41 32.36
CA SER A 161 -16.21 11.31 32.26
C SER A 161 -16.55 10.92 30.81
N PRO A 162 -17.18 9.75 30.55
CA PRO A 162 -17.53 9.28 29.21
C PRO A 162 -18.73 10.04 28.61
N VAL A 163 -18.52 11.29 28.22
CA VAL A 163 -19.54 12.23 27.74
C VAL A 163 -19.58 12.46 26.23
N LEU A 164 -18.52 12.08 25.48
CA LEU A 164 -18.41 12.40 24.07
C LEU A 164 -19.57 11.85 23.23
N LYS A 165 -20.04 10.65 23.54
CA LYS A 165 -21.17 10.03 22.88
C LYS A 165 -22.48 10.81 23.10
N GLN A 166 -22.66 11.35 24.31
CA GLN A 166 -23.81 12.20 24.62
C GLN A 166 -23.71 13.56 23.92
N TRP A 167 -22.54 14.19 23.88
CA TRP A 167 -22.35 15.48 23.23
C TRP A 167 -22.56 15.41 21.72
N VAL A 168 -22.05 14.35 21.08
CA VAL A 168 -22.12 14.23 19.62
C VAL A 168 -23.45 13.63 19.17
N TYR A 169 -23.91 12.55 19.79
CA TYR A 169 -25.05 11.76 19.31
C TYR A 169 -26.32 11.88 20.18
N GLY A 170 -26.24 12.60 21.30
CA GLY A 170 -27.36 12.68 22.25
C GLY A 170 -27.67 11.31 22.90
N ILE A 171 -26.71 10.38 22.94
CA ILE A 171 -26.89 9.05 23.52
C ILE A 171 -26.27 9.05 24.91
N PHE A 172 -27.14 8.92 25.93
CA PHE A 172 -26.69 8.83 27.32
C PHE A 172 -25.94 7.53 27.58
N THR A 173 -24.85 7.62 28.32
CA THR A 173 -24.03 6.46 28.75
C THR A 173 -23.83 6.53 30.28
N TRP A 174 -23.96 5.38 30.96
CA TRP A 174 -23.66 5.30 32.37
C TRP A 174 -22.18 5.54 32.63
N GLU A 175 -21.88 6.28 33.69
CA GLU A 175 -20.51 6.54 34.10
C GLU A 175 -19.86 5.26 34.66
N GLY A 176 -18.82 4.79 33.99
CA GLY A 176 -18.00 3.67 34.48
C GLY A 176 -16.83 4.18 35.31
N VAL A 177 -16.97 4.22 36.64
CA VAL A 177 -15.83 4.49 37.54
C VAL A 177 -15.08 3.19 37.80
N ARG A 178 -13.76 3.19 37.62
CA ARG A 178 -12.89 2.03 37.87
C ARG A 178 -11.51 2.49 38.31
N LEU A 179 -10.94 1.85 39.34
CA LEU A 179 -9.62 2.20 39.88
C LEU A 179 -9.50 3.70 40.18
N GLY A 180 -10.52 4.26 40.87
CA GLY A 180 -10.53 5.66 41.29
C GLY A 180 -10.64 6.71 40.19
N GLY A 181 -11.16 6.37 39.01
CA GLY A 181 -11.36 7.35 37.93
C GLY A 181 -12.24 6.84 36.81
N TYR A 182 -12.57 7.70 35.86
CA TYR A 182 -13.44 7.38 34.74
C TYR A 182 -12.77 6.43 33.76
N ARG A 183 -13.58 5.48 33.26
CA ARG A 183 -13.21 4.55 32.22
C ARG A 183 -13.74 5.05 30.86
N PRO A 184 -12.89 5.42 29.89
CA PRO A 184 -13.34 5.96 28.63
C PRO A 184 -14.07 4.91 27.77
N ARG A 185 -14.95 5.38 26.89
CA ARG A 185 -15.70 4.59 25.89
C ARG A 185 -15.66 5.23 24.51
N VAL A 186 -15.56 6.53 24.49
CA VAL A 186 -15.65 7.38 23.29
C VAL A 186 -16.95 7.07 22.53
N PHE A 187 -16.91 6.55 21.30
CA PHE A 187 -18.10 6.17 20.55
C PHE A 187 -18.37 4.66 20.54
N LEU A 188 -17.53 3.86 21.20
CA LEU A 188 -17.70 2.41 21.29
C LEU A 188 -18.76 2.02 22.33
N ALA A 189 -19.23 0.78 22.32
CA ALA A 189 -20.34 0.35 23.16
C ALA A 189 -20.01 0.43 24.65
N ASN A 190 -18.80 0.04 25.02
CA ASN A 190 -18.36 0.01 26.42
C ASN A 190 -16.82 0.12 26.53
N GLY A 191 -16.32 0.24 27.77
CA GLY A 191 -14.89 0.40 28.00
C GLY A 191 -14.07 -0.90 27.83
N LEU A 192 -14.70 -2.08 27.73
CA LEU A 192 -13.99 -3.33 27.38
C LEU A 192 -13.63 -3.34 25.89
N GLU A 193 -14.59 -2.99 25.06
CA GLU A 193 -14.40 -2.83 23.62
C GLU A 193 -13.33 -1.79 23.31
N LEU A 194 -13.36 -0.63 24.01
CA LEU A 194 -12.32 0.39 23.86
C LEU A 194 -10.95 -0.13 24.31
N GLY A 195 -10.88 -0.83 25.44
CA GLY A 195 -9.63 -1.41 25.94
C GLY A 195 -9.00 -2.37 24.93
N MET A 196 -9.79 -3.24 24.31
CA MET A 196 -9.30 -4.15 23.26
C MET A 196 -8.91 -3.41 21.97
N TRP A 197 -9.68 -2.37 21.59
CA TRP A 197 -9.30 -1.53 20.45
C TRP A 197 -7.93 -0.87 20.65
N MET A 198 -7.72 -0.23 21.79
CA MET A 198 -6.45 0.44 22.12
C MET A 198 -5.29 -0.55 22.24
N THR A 199 -5.53 -1.75 22.79
CA THR A 199 -4.56 -2.85 22.83
C THR A 199 -4.14 -3.28 21.42
N ASN A 200 -5.09 -3.50 20.54
CA ASN A 200 -4.83 -3.91 19.15
C ASN A 200 -4.07 -2.82 18.39
N ALA A 201 -4.48 -1.56 18.54
CA ALA A 201 -3.80 -0.43 17.90
C ALA A 201 -2.36 -0.26 18.42
N THR A 202 -2.14 -0.46 19.71
CA THR A 202 -0.80 -0.40 20.32
C THR A 202 0.08 -1.54 19.83
N LEU A 203 -0.46 -2.76 19.74
CA LEU A 203 0.27 -3.92 19.20
C LEU A 203 0.68 -3.70 17.74
N MET A 204 -0.23 -3.18 16.90
CA MET A 204 0.09 -2.82 15.51
C MET A 204 1.18 -1.76 15.45
N SER A 205 1.03 -0.69 16.24
CA SER A 205 2.00 0.40 16.29
C SER A 205 3.39 -0.09 16.74
N TYR A 206 3.46 -0.92 17.78
CA TYR A 206 4.70 -1.54 18.26
C TYR A 206 5.38 -2.36 17.15
N GLN A 207 4.63 -3.20 16.45
CA GLN A 207 5.18 -4.04 15.41
C GLN A 207 5.68 -3.23 14.21
N LEU A 208 4.88 -2.30 13.71
CA LEU A 208 5.26 -1.42 12.59
C LEU A 208 6.52 -0.60 12.90
N TRP A 209 6.65 -0.11 14.14
CA TRP A 209 7.85 0.60 14.60
C TRP A 209 9.06 -0.33 14.73
N SER A 210 8.90 -1.44 15.44
CA SER A 210 10.01 -2.32 15.80
C SER A 210 10.58 -3.12 14.62
N CYS A 211 9.80 -3.31 13.52
CA CYS A 211 10.27 -3.88 12.25
C CYS A 211 10.83 -2.83 11.29
N GLY A 212 10.75 -1.53 11.64
CA GLY A 212 11.16 -0.48 10.72
C GLY A 212 10.22 -0.24 9.53
N THR A 213 9.04 -0.89 9.51
CA THR A 213 8.02 -0.73 8.45
C THR A 213 7.55 0.72 8.35
N VAL A 214 7.45 1.43 9.48
CA VAL A 214 7.12 2.85 9.55
C VAL A 214 8.11 3.54 10.47
N LYS A 215 8.96 4.41 9.93
CA LYS A 215 9.96 5.16 10.69
C LYS A 215 9.39 6.46 11.27
N LYS A 216 8.59 7.18 10.48
CA LYS A 216 7.95 8.44 10.84
C LYS A 216 6.52 8.48 10.31
N LEU A 217 5.64 9.20 11.00
CA LEU A 217 4.33 9.58 10.49
C LEU A 217 4.30 11.11 10.42
N ARG A 218 4.27 11.66 9.20
CA ARG A 218 4.65 13.05 8.92
C ARG A 218 6.05 13.31 9.51
N ASP A 219 6.22 14.30 10.37
CA ASP A 219 7.53 14.66 10.95
C ASP A 219 7.82 14.01 12.30
N VAL A 220 6.85 13.26 12.88
CA VAL A 220 6.97 12.67 14.21
C VAL A 220 7.54 11.24 14.12
N PRO A 221 8.61 10.91 14.86
CA PRO A 221 9.12 9.54 14.94
C PRO A 221 8.04 8.56 15.42
N PHE A 222 7.86 7.44 14.70
CA PHE A 222 6.76 6.52 14.97
C PHE A 222 6.87 5.86 16.36
N GLY A 223 8.08 5.70 16.89
CA GLY A 223 8.32 5.21 18.24
C GLY A 223 7.73 6.12 19.35
N VAL A 224 7.77 7.45 19.14
CA VAL A 224 7.15 8.42 20.08
C VAL A 224 5.63 8.26 20.05
N LEU A 225 5.03 8.10 18.88
CA LEU A 225 3.59 7.86 18.73
C LEU A 225 3.17 6.53 19.39
N THR A 226 3.99 5.49 19.22
CA THR A 226 3.80 4.18 19.87
C THR A 226 3.84 4.31 21.40
N LEU A 227 4.78 5.07 21.93
CA LEU A 227 4.86 5.31 23.38
C LEU A 227 3.62 6.05 23.88
N GLY A 228 3.20 7.12 23.22
CA GLY A 228 1.98 7.86 23.55
C GLY A 228 0.73 6.98 23.55
N LEU A 229 0.62 6.11 22.54
CA LEU A 229 -0.48 5.15 22.43
C LEU A 229 -0.44 4.11 23.55
N THR A 230 0.75 3.61 23.91
CA THR A 230 0.95 2.67 25.03
C THR A 230 0.51 3.30 26.36
N VAL A 231 0.95 4.53 26.63
CA VAL A 231 0.54 5.26 27.84
C VAL A 231 -0.97 5.44 27.90
N THR A 232 -1.59 5.85 26.79
CA THR A 232 -3.05 6.01 26.74
C THR A 232 -3.77 4.68 26.97
N THR A 233 -3.27 3.57 26.40
CA THR A 233 -3.84 2.24 26.61
C THR A 233 -3.81 1.82 28.07
N VAL A 234 -2.72 2.09 28.78
CA VAL A 234 -2.62 1.87 30.26
C VAL A 234 -3.65 2.71 30.99
N LEU A 235 -3.79 3.99 30.64
CA LEU A 235 -4.74 4.92 31.26
C LEU A 235 -6.21 4.56 31.01
N CYS A 236 -6.54 3.76 30.01
CA CYS A 236 -7.90 3.25 29.76
C CYS A 236 -8.40 2.26 30.82
N LYS A 237 -7.58 1.87 31.78
CA LYS A 237 -7.95 1.04 32.96
C LYS A 237 -8.62 -0.30 32.61
N SER A 238 -8.21 -0.92 31.51
CA SER A 238 -8.68 -2.25 31.08
C SER A 238 -7.61 -3.30 31.36
N THR A 239 -7.63 -3.88 32.58
CA THR A 239 -6.56 -4.79 33.04
C THR A 239 -6.43 -6.04 32.20
N GLY A 240 -7.55 -6.67 31.78
CA GLY A 240 -7.52 -7.84 30.92
C GLY A 240 -6.89 -7.52 29.55
N ALA A 241 -7.33 -6.42 28.92
CA ALA A 241 -6.78 -5.97 27.65
C ALA A 241 -5.29 -5.60 27.73
N LEU A 242 -4.85 -5.01 28.85
CA LEU A 242 -3.43 -4.72 29.10
C LEU A 242 -2.60 -6.01 29.26
N GLY A 243 -3.14 -7.01 29.97
CA GLY A 243 -2.51 -8.32 30.07
C GLY A 243 -2.33 -8.99 28.69
N LEU A 244 -3.34 -8.88 27.82
CA LEU A 244 -3.27 -9.37 26.46
C LEU A 244 -2.24 -8.60 25.60
N LEU A 245 -2.13 -7.26 25.78
CA LEU A 245 -1.09 -6.48 25.12
C LEU A 245 0.31 -6.98 25.49
N ILE A 246 0.55 -7.18 26.80
CA ILE A 246 1.82 -7.70 27.30
C ILE A 246 2.10 -9.08 26.70
N ALA A 247 1.11 -9.99 26.72
CA ALA A 247 1.24 -11.32 26.13
C ALA A 247 1.60 -11.26 24.62
N GLY A 248 0.95 -10.39 23.86
CA GLY A 248 1.26 -10.20 22.44
C GLY A 248 2.66 -9.66 22.18
N VAL A 249 3.05 -8.59 22.88
CA VAL A 249 4.39 -8.00 22.77
C VAL A 249 5.47 -8.99 23.18
N VAL A 250 5.29 -9.68 24.28
CA VAL A 250 6.23 -10.71 24.77
C VAL A 250 6.35 -11.86 23.77
N THR A 251 5.24 -12.32 23.22
CA THR A 251 5.25 -13.38 22.18
C THR A 251 6.08 -12.97 20.97
N ILE A 252 5.89 -11.76 20.47
CA ILE A 252 6.67 -11.23 19.34
C ILE A 252 8.15 -11.12 19.72
N TRP A 253 8.44 -10.49 20.86
CA TRP A 253 9.81 -10.23 21.31
C TRP A 253 10.61 -11.52 21.55
N VAL A 254 10.01 -12.48 22.28
CA VAL A 254 10.66 -13.79 22.56
C VAL A 254 10.88 -14.57 21.27
N THR A 255 9.89 -14.61 20.38
CA THR A 255 10.01 -15.31 19.10
C THR A 255 11.14 -14.75 18.24
N ARG A 256 11.27 -13.42 18.16
CA ARG A 256 12.37 -12.77 17.44
C ARG A 256 13.73 -13.07 18.07
N LYS A 257 13.83 -13.00 19.40
CA LYS A 257 15.08 -13.21 20.11
C LYS A 257 15.55 -14.67 20.07
N THR A 258 14.61 -15.62 20.16
CA THR A 258 14.94 -17.05 20.27
C THR A 258 14.88 -17.79 18.91
N GLY A 259 14.24 -17.21 17.91
CA GLY A 259 13.95 -17.87 16.63
C GLY A 259 12.92 -19.01 16.75
N LYS A 260 12.25 -19.16 17.92
CA LYS A 260 11.31 -20.26 18.21
C LYS A 260 9.93 -19.69 18.60
N PRO A 261 8.83 -20.01 17.87
CA PRO A 261 7.51 -19.40 18.09
C PRO A 261 6.67 -20.17 19.12
N TRP A 262 7.25 -20.76 20.17
CA TRP A 262 6.55 -21.60 21.14
C TRP A 262 5.45 -20.84 21.92
N LEU A 263 5.63 -19.54 22.21
CA LEU A 263 4.61 -18.72 22.84
C LEU A 263 3.39 -18.53 21.92
N ALA A 264 3.58 -18.40 20.62
CA ALA A 264 2.48 -18.30 19.67
C ALA A 264 1.65 -19.60 19.61
N TRP A 265 2.30 -20.76 19.75
CA TRP A 265 1.58 -22.04 19.91
C TRP A 265 0.80 -22.11 21.22
N ILE A 266 1.31 -21.53 22.31
CA ILE A 266 0.56 -21.40 23.58
C ILE A 266 -0.67 -20.52 23.39
N LEU A 267 -0.57 -19.38 22.68
CA LEU A 267 -1.74 -18.54 22.38
C LEU A 267 -2.83 -19.28 21.60
N ILE A 268 -2.45 -20.25 20.75
CA ILE A 268 -3.39 -21.12 20.04
C ILE A 268 -3.97 -22.19 20.99
N ALA A 269 -3.14 -22.79 21.83
CA ALA A 269 -3.54 -23.90 22.69
C ALA A 269 -4.49 -23.50 23.82
N ILE A 270 -4.28 -22.33 24.45
CA ILE A 270 -5.08 -21.90 25.61
C ILE A 270 -6.58 -21.85 25.30
N PRO A 271 -7.07 -21.16 24.25
CA PRO A 271 -8.51 -21.11 23.97
C PRO A 271 -9.11 -22.50 23.70
N ILE A 272 -8.39 -23.36 23.02
CA ILE A 272 -8.83 -24.72 22.71
C ILE A 272 -8.92 -25.56 23.98
N LEU A 273 -7.88 -25.57 24.79
CA LEU A 273 -7.84 -26.34 26.04
C LEU A 273 -8.90 -25.84 27.02
N TYR A 274 -8.98 -24.51 27.21
CA TYR A 274 -9.95 -23.89 28.11
C TYR A 274 -11.38 -24.27 27.70
N SER A 275 -11.80 -23.97 26.48
CA SER A 275 -13.16 -24.21 26.03
C SER A 275 -13.50 -25.70 26.04
N THR A 276 -12.56 -26.60 25.69
CA THR A 276 -12.76 -28.03 25.71
C THR A 276 -12.92 -28.55 27.14
N THR A 277 -12.00 -28.22 28.05
CA THR A 277 -12.04 -28.70 29.43
C THR A 277 -13.27 -28.19 30.19
N ARG A 278 -13.69 -26.95 29.92
CA ARG A 278 -14.90 -26.36 30.51
C ARG A 278 -16.18 -26.98 29.93
N THR A 279 -16.24 -27.23 28.62
CA THR A 279 -17.41 -27.84 27.96
C THR A 279 -17.69 -29.23 28.48
N PHE A 280 -16.65 -30.04 28.70
CA PHE A 280 -16.77 -31.39 29.16
C PHE A 280 -16.65 -31.57 30.69
N HIS A 281 -16.65 -30.46 31.44
CA HIS A 281 -16.52 -30.43 32.92
C HIS A 281 -15.27 -31.15 33.45
N LEU A 282 -14.19 -31.18 32.68
CA LEU A 282 -12.91 -31.81 33.04
C LEU A 282 -12.09 -30.97 34.01
N TRP A 283 -12.42 -29.67 34.13
CA TRP A 283 -11.70 -28.71 34.95
C TRP A 283 -12.65 -27.68 35.55
N SER A 284 -12.59 -27.46 36.89
CA SER A 284 -13.43 -26.52 37.61
C SER A 284 -12.97 -25.08 37.55
N GLY A 285 -11.66 -24.85 37.33
CA GLY A 285 -11.04 -23.52 37.35
C GLY A 285 -10.73 -22.97 38.75
N ARG A 286 -10.97 -23.72 39.83
CA ARG A 286 -10.75 -23.27 41.22
C ARG A 286 -9.30 -22.87 41.46
N GLU A 287 -8.35 -23.61 40.91
CA GLU A 287 -6.91 -23.32 41.04
C GLU A 287 -6.56 -21.93 40.50
N VAL A 288 -7.22 -21.47 39.45
CA VAL A 288 -7.00 -20.13 38.90
C VAL A 288 -7.64 -19.06 39.81
N VAL A 289 -8.78 -19.34 40.41
CA VAL A 289 -9.39 -18.46 41.40
C VAL A 289 -8.47 -18.27 42.60
N ASP A 290 -7.91 -19.37 43.14
CA ASP A 290 -6.99 -19.35 44.27
C ASP A 290 -5.70 -18.56 43.96
N ILE A 291 -5.15 -18.74 42.78
CA ILE A 291 -3.99 -17.97 42.30
C ILE A 291 -4.36 -16.48 42.14
N ALA A 292 -5.52 -16.18 41.58
CA ALA A 292 -5.98 -14.80 41.41
C ALA A 292 -6.20 -14.12 42.75
N ALA A 293 -6.74 -14.83 43.73
CA ALA A 293 -6.92 -14.30 45.10
C ALA A 293 -5.59 -14.01 45.79
N ALA A 294 -4.58 -14.86 45.56
CA ALA A 294 -3.25 -14.71 46.17
C ALA A 294 -2.40 -13.60 45.51
N VAL A 295 -2.56 -13.36 44.21
CA VAL A 295 -1.67 -12.51 43.45
C VAL A 295 -2.26 -11.13 43.12
N ILE A 296 -3.58 -11.04 42.94
CA ILE A 296 -4.19 -9.82 42.40
C ILE A 296 -4.99 -9.08 43.46
N ASP A 297 -6.17 -9.60 43.85
CA ASP A 297 -7.10 -9.01 44.81
C ASP A 297 -8.29 -9.94 45.04
N ALA A 298 -8.83 -9.99 46.27
CA ALA A 298 -9.96 -10.81 46.63
C ALA A 298 -11.27 -10.47 45.87
N GLU A 299 -11.52 -9.19 45.60
CA GLU A 299 -12.69 -8.73 44.82
C GLU A 299 -12.65 -9.27 43.37
N ARG A 300 -11.47 -9.33 42.78
CA ARG A 300 -11.29 -9.86 41.43
C ARG A 300 -11.38 -11.39 41.38
N ALA A 301 -10.86 -12.06 42.38
CA ALA A 301 -11.03 -13.49 42.52
C ALA A 301 -12.50 -13.87 42.60
N GLN A 302 -13.29 -13.16 43.43
CA GLN A 302 -14.73 -13.36 43.52
C GLN A 302 -15.46 -13.07 42.20
N SER A 303 -15.10 -12.01 41.50
CA SER A 303 -15.67 -11.72 40.17
C SER A 303 -15.34 -12.81 39.14
N PHE A 304 -14.16 -13.40 39.23
CA PHE A 304 -13.75 -14.50 38.34
C PHE A 304 -14.47 -15.81 38.68
N GLU A 305 -14.59 -16.11 39.99
CA GLU A 305 -15.34 -17.26 40.46
C GLU A 305 -16.81 -17.21 40.02
N PHE A 306 -17.46 -16.04 40.17
CA PHE A 306 -18.84 -15.83 39.70
C PHE A 306 -19.00 -16.14 38.19
N ARG A 307 -18.02 -15.73 37.37
CA ARG A 307 -18.03 -16.06 35.94
C ARG A 307 -17.91 -17.56 35.69
N LEU A 308 -17.00 -18.25 36.37
CA LEU A 308 -16.82 -19.69 36.24
C LEU A 308 -18.07 -20.48 36.65
N GLN A 309 -18.78 -20.04 37.70
CA GLN A 309 -20.05 -20.64 38.10
C GLN A 309 -21.15 -20.44 37.07
N ASN A 310 -21.23 -19.23 36.46
CA ASN A 310 -22.16 -18.96 35.37
C ASN A 310 -21.84 -19.83 34.14
N GLU A 311 -20.56 -19.97 33.78
CA GLU A 311 -20.12 -20.83 32.67
C GLU A 311 -20.56 -22.29 32.89
N GLU A 312 -20.46 -22.81 34.11
CA GLU A 312 -20.85 -24.20 34.39
C GLU A 312 -22.35 -24.44 34.21
N ILE A 313 -23.16 -23.47 34.59
CA ILE A 313 -24.61 -23.49 34.38
C ILE A 313 -24.92 -23.51 32.87
N PHE A 314 -24.26 -22.60 32.10
CA PHE A 314 -24.53 -22.47 30.68
C PHE A 314 -23.90 -23.58 29.83
N THR A 315 -22.76 -24.16 30.19
CA THR A 315 -22.21 -25.35 29.49
C THR A 315 -23.13 -26.52 29.68
N SER A 316 -23.65 -26.78 30.89
CA SER A 316 -24.65 -27.80 31.13
C SER A 316 -25.92 -27.60 30.30
N ARG A 317 -26.38 -26.36 30.13
CA ARG A 317 -27.53 -26.02 29.29
C ARG A 317 -27.21 -26.23 27.79
N ALA A 318 -26.03 -25.78 27.32
CA ALA A 318 -25.59 -25.94 25.94
C ALA A 318 -25.49 -27.41 25.54
N MET A 319 -25.00 -28.27 26.43
CA MET A 319 -24.83 -29.71 26.17
C MET A 319 -26.16 -30.51 26.13
N GLN A 320 -27.30 -29.88 26.40
CA GLN A 320 -28.61 -30.46 26.09
C GLN A 320 -28.91 -30.46 24.59
N ARG A 321 -28.24 -29.57 23.80
CA ARG A 321 -28.30 -29.55 22.32
C ARG A 321 -26.87 -29.42 21.77
N PRO A 322 -26.05 -30.48 21.83
CA PRO A 322 -24.60 -30.37 21.69
C PRO A 322 -24.12 -29.97 20.28
N LEU A 323 -24.79 -30.39 19.20
CA LEU A 323 -24.29 -30.24 17.84
C LEU A 323 -24.54 -28.83 17.29
N PHE A 324 -25.79 -28.34 17.32
CA PHE A 324 -26.19 -27.08 16.69
C PHE A 324 -26.76 -26.06 17.67
N GLY A 325 -26.81 -26.38 18.98
CA GLY A 325 -27.24 -25.45 20.03
C GLY A 325 -28.74 -25.13 20.00
N TRP A 326 -29.11 -23.99 20.57
CA TRP A 326 -30.48 -23.54 20.77
C TRP A 326 -30.99 -22.54 19.70
N GLY A 327 -30.16 -22.14 18.76
CA GLY A 327 -30.49 -21.29 17.62
C GLY A 327 -30.77 -19.83 17.94
N ARG A 328 -31.31 -19.51 19.12
CA ARG A 328 -31.58 -18.15 19.54
C ARG A 328 -31.35 -17.92 21.04
N PHE A 329 -31.09 -16.66 21.38
CA PHE A 329 -30.73 -16.24 22.74
C PHE A 329 -31.82 -16.59 23.78
N GLY A 330 -33.10 -16.34 23.46
CA GLY A 330 -34.22 -16.62 24.36
C GLY A 330 -34.42 -18.10 24.69
N GLY A 331 -34.03 -19.04 23.82
CA GLY A 331 -34.08 -20.48 24.10
C GLY A 331 -32.92 -20.97 24.97
N PHE A 332 -31.78 -20.30 24.89
CA PHE A 332 -30.57 -20.63 25.65
C PHE A 332 -30.55 -20.04 27.06
N MET A 333 -31.02 -18.79 27.22
CA MET A 333 -31.09 -18.11 28.49
C MET A 333 -32.10 -18.78 29.43
N MET A 334 -31.77 -18.81 30.71
CA MET A 334 -32.62 -19.40 31.76
C MET A 334 -33.20 -18.34 32.65
N MET A 335 -34.52 -18.36 32.80
CA MET A 335 -35.24 -17.49 33.72
C MET A 335 -35.58 -18.22 35.02
N GLY A 336 -35.38 -17.58 36.13
CA GLY A 336 -35.87 -18.03 37.46
C GLY A 336 -37.39 -17.90 37.56
N LYS A 337 -37.94 -18.54 38.59
CA LYS A 337 -39.39 -18.43 38.90
C LYS A 337 -39.84 -17.01 39.24
N ASP A 338 -38.89 -16.15 39.62
CA ASP A 338 -39.06 -14.72 39.92
C ASP A 338 -38.98 -13.80 38.69
N GLY A 339 -38.86 -14.38 37.49
CA GLY A 339 -38.72 -13.61 36.24
C GLY A 339 -37.35 -12.96 36.02
N LYS A 340 -36.36 -13.25 36.87
CA LYS A 340 -35.00 -12.78 36.73
C LYS A 340 -34.13 -13.81 35.99
N TRP A 341 -33.11 -13.34 35.32
CA TRP A 341 -32.10 -14.20 34.70
C TRP A 341 -31.33 -14.94 35.79
N LEU A 342 -31.23 -16.27 35.67
CA LEU A 342 -30.53 -17.12 36.64
C LEU A 342 -29.02 -16.94 36.61
N ALA A 343 -28.48 -16.54 35.45
CA ALA A 343 -27.06 -16.36 35.25
C ALA A 343 -26.79 -15.32 34.13
N ILE A 344 -25.62 -14.72 34.17
CA ILE A 344 -25.17 -13.74 33.16
C ILE A 344 -24.06 -14.35 32.31
N ILE A 345 -24.17 -14.18 31.02
CA ILE A 345 -23.16 -14.70 30.04
C ILE A 345 -22.26 -13.55 29.59
N ASP A 346 -20.97 -13.69 29.84
CA ASP A 346 -19.98 -12.70 29.43
C ASP A 346 -19.11 -13.16 28.26
N GLY A 347 -18.69 -14.44 28.22
CA GLY A 347 -17.79 -14.98 27.22
C GLY A 347 -18.46 -15.30 25.88
N TYR A 348 -17.85 -14.87 24.75
CA TYR A 348 -18.40 -15.16 23.42
C TYR A 348 -18.34 -16.65 23.06
N TRP A 349 -17.34 -17.40 23.56
CA TRP A 349 -17.23 -18.84 23.33
C TRP A 349 -18.43 -19.62 23.86
N ILE A 350 -18.90 -19.27 25.06
CA ILE A 350 -20.05 -19.96 25.70
C ILE A 350 -21.37 -19.54 25.05
N ILE A 351 -21.50 -18.26 24.62
CA ILE A 351 -22.62 -17.82 23.80
C ILE A 351 -22.68 -18.64 22.51
N THR A 352 -21.53 -18.81 21.86
CA THR A 352 -21.42 -19.59 20.60
C THR A 352 -21.78 -21.06 20.83
N LEU A 353 -21.25 -21.67 21.90
CA LEU A 353 -21.60 -23.05 22.27
C LEU A 353 -23.12 -23.19 22.53
N GLY A 354 -23.72 -22.23 23.20
CA GLY A 354 -25.15 -22.23 23.47
C GLY A 354 -26.03 -22.05 22.23
N LEU A 355 -25.67 -21.14 21.34
CA LEU A 355 -26.49 -20.80 20.18
C LEU A 355 -26.26 -21.73 18.97
N ALA A 356 -25.01 -22.11 18.72
CA ALA A 356 -24.58 -22.84 17.53
C ALA A 356 -23.95 -24.22 17.85
N GLY A 357 -23.94 -24.63 19.11
CA GLY A 357 -23.42 -25.92 19.56
C GLY A 357 -21.90 -26.05 19.38
N THR A 358 -21.45 -27.32 19.43
CA THR A 358 -20.03 -27.65 19.22
C THR A 358 -19.57 -27.37 17.81
N VAL A 359 -20.44 -27.45 16.79
CA VAL A 359 -20.13 -27.08 15.39
C VAL A 359 -19.77 -25.58 15.36
N GLY A 360 -20.58 -24.72 15.97
CA GLY A 360 -20.29 -23.27 16.05
C GLY A 360 -19.01 -22.99 16.82
N LEU A 361 -18.79 -23.62 17.99
CA LEU A 361 -17.59 -23.40 18.80
C LEU A 361 -16.30 -23.84 18.08
N VAL A 362 -16.28 -25.03 17.49
CA VAL A 362 -15.12 -25.52 16.74
C VAL A 362 -14.82 -24.60 15.55
N THR A 363 -15.86 -24.13 14.88
CA THR A 363 -15.72 -23.22 13.74
C THR A 363 -15.18 -21.86 14.18
N LEU A 364 -15.69 -21.29 15.29
CA LEU A 364 -15.18 -20.03 15.86
C LEU A 364 -13.69 -20.15 16.21
N LEU A 365 -13.31 -21.19 16.95
CA LEU A 365 -11.90 -21.44 17.28
C LEU A 365 -11.04 -21.53 16.03
N THR A 366 -11.55 -22.25 15.01
CA THR A 366 -10.80 -22.42 13.75
C THR A 366 -10.62 -21.10 13.01
N ILE A 367 -11.68 -20.31 12.78
CA ILE A 367 -11.58 -19.06 12.03
C ILE A 367 -10.70 -18.01 12.73
N MET A 368 -10.67 -18.01 14.07
CA MET A 368 -9.88 -17.07 14.87
C MET A 368 -8.41 -17.47 14.98
N LEU A 369 -8.10 -18.76 15.06
CA LEU A 369 -6.74 -19.25 15.34
C LEU A 369 -6.00 -19.74 14.08
N LEU A 370 -6.72 -20.14 13.02
CA LEU A 370 -6.13 -20.56 11.76
C LEU A 370 -5.22 -19.50 11.13
N PRO A 371 -5.52 -18.19 11.16
CA PRO A 371 -4.61 -17.17 10.66
C PRO A 371 -3.22 -17.23 11.30
N LEU A 372 -3.13 -17.35 12.63
CA LEU A 372 -1.85 -17.49 13.33
C LEU A 372 -1.17 -18.82 12.97
N GLY A 373 -1.91 -19.92 12.91
CA GLY A 373 -1.38 -21.21 12.48
C GLY A 373 -0.78 -21.19 11.07
N LEU A 374 -1.42 -20.46 10.13
CA LEU A 374 -0.89 -20.29 8.78
C LEU A 374 0.34 -19.37 8.74
N VAL A 375 0.35 -18.29 9.52
CA VAL A 375 1.52 -17.42 9.65
C VAL A 375 2.72 -18.21 10.18
N LEU A 376 2.52 -19.05 11.20
CA LEU A 376 3.59 -19.91 11.75
C LEU A 376 4.16 -20.90 10.73
N ARG A 377 3.33 -21.37 9.79
CA ARG A 377 3.75 -22.29 8.72
C ARG A 377 4.38 -21.59 7.53
N ARG A 378 3.91 -20.38 7.20
CA ARG A 378 4.32 -19.64 6.00
C ARG A 378 5.53 -18.76 6.23
N PHE A 379 5.68 -18.19 7.43
CA PHE A 379 6.71 -17.22 7.78
C PHE A 379 7.58 -17.76 8.93
N PRO A 380 8.82 -18.19 8.66
CA PRO A 380 9.74 -18.63 9.69
C PRO A 380 9.96 -17.56 10.77
N ALA A 381 10.15 -17.97 12.02
CA ALA A 381 10.28 -17.04 13.16
C ALA A 381 11.38 -15.97 12.97
N ARG A 382 12.42 -16.26 12.18
CA ARG A 382 13.51 -15.34 11.86
C ARG A 382 13.04 -14.14 11.03
N THR A 383 12.03 -14.34 10.17
CA THR A 383 11.50 -13.27 9.29
C THR A 383 10.51 -12.35 9.98
N TRP A 384 10.13 -12.60 11.23
CA TRP A 384 9.16 -11.78 11.98
C TRP A 384 9.64 -10.36 12.26
N SER A 385 10.93 -10.08 12.08
CA SER A 385 11.54 -8.75 12.17
C SER A 385 11.52 -7.98 10.85
N GLU A 386 11.22 -8.65 9.74
CA GLU A 386 11.21 -8.05 8.41
C GLU A 386 10.02 -7.08 8.26
N PRO A 387 10.24 -5.91 7.64
CA PRO A 387 9.20 -4.88 7.48
C PRO A 387 7.95 -5.37 6.75
N GLU A 388 8.08 -6.33 5.85
CA GLU A 388 6.97 -6.88 5.06
C GLU A 388 6.17 -7.95 5.83
N VAL A 389 6.85 -8.79 6.60
CA VAL A 389 6.24 -9.90 7.36
C VAL A 389 5.63 -9.40 8.67
N GLY A 390 6.21 -8.38 9.29
CA GLY A 390 5.79 -7.84 10.58
C GLY A 390 4.30 -7.55 10.69
N PRO A 391 3.66 -6.87 9.73
CA PRO A 391 2.22 -6.59 9.76
C PRO A 391 1.35 -7.86 9.79
N ALA A 392 1.70 -8.89 9.02
CA ALA A 392 1.00 -10.18 9.00
C ALA A 392 1.06 -10.87 10.36
N VAL A 393 2.23 -10.88 10.99
CA VAL A 393 2.45 -11.44 12.32
C VAL A 393 1.61 -10.71 13.37
N ALA A 394 1.61 -9.38 13.37
CA ALA A 394 0.84 -8.58 14.32
C ALA A 394 -0.66 -8.84 14.21
N LEU A 395 -1.21 -8.84 12.98
CA LEU A 395 -2.62 -9.11 12.73
C LEU A 395 -3.01 -10.53 13.17
N ALA A 396 -2.17 -11.52 12.89
CA ALA A 396 -2.41 -12.90 13.30
C ALA A 396 -2.39 -13.08 14.83
N ILE A 397 -1.42 -12.47 15.53
CA ILE A 397 -1.35 -12.47 17.00
C ILE A 397 -2.54 -11.71 17.57
N MET A 398 -2.92 -10.56 17.00
CA MET A 398 -4.12 -9.82 17.40
C MET A 398 -5.36 -10.74 17.41
N LEU A 399 -5.58 -11.53 16.36
CA LEU A 399 -6.72 -12.44 16.29
C LEU A 399 -6.69 -13.51 17.39
N ALA A 400 -5.52 -14.06 17.70
CA ALA A 400 -5.38 -15.01 18.81
C ALA A 400 -5.63 -14.36 20.16
N LEU A 401 -5.17 -13.10 20.37
CA LEU A 401 -5.46 -12.34 21.61
C LEU A 401 -6.95 -12.00 21.72
N VAL A 402 -7.62 -11.67 20.62
CA VAL A 402 -9.08 -11.47 20.62
C VAL A 402 -9.81 -12.77 20.94
N MET A 403 -9.34 -13.92 20.47
CA MET A 403 -9.91 -15.20 20.86
C MET A 403 -9.74 -15.49 22.36
N LEU A 404 -8.61 -15.11 22.94
CA LEU A 404 -8.41 -15.18 24.40
C LEU A 404 -9.38 -14.22 25.14
N ASP A 405 -9.61 -13.01 24.64
CA ASP A 405 -10.60 -12.08 25.20
C ASP A 405 -12.03 -12.68 25.12
N PHE A 406 -12.36 -13.40 24.06
CA PHE A 406 -13.64 -14.07 23.87
C PHE A 406 -13.92 -15.18 24.88
N LEU A 407 -12.92 -15.62 25.62
CA LEU A 407 -13.15 -16.53 26.76
C LEU A 407 -13.89 -15.81 27.91
N SER A 408 -13.71 -14.52 28.07
CA SER A 408 -14.28 -13.74 29.17
C SER A 408 -15.16 -12.58 28.74
N ASN A 409 -15.19 -12.20 27.49
CA ASN A 409 -15.93 -11.07 26.94
C ASN A 409 -16.57 -11.41 25.59
N ALA A 410 -17.55 -10.62 25.13
CA ALA A 410 -18.23 -10.80 23.84
C ALA A 410 -18.22 -9.50 23.03
N MET A 411 -17.03 -8.99 22.69
CA MET A 411 -16.84 -7.70 22.00
C MET A 411 -16.55 -7.92 20.52
N LEU A 412 -17.61 -8.01 19.72
CA LEU A 412 -17.52 -8.20 18.28
C LEU A 412 -17.06 -6.93 17.57
N ASN A 413 -16.19 -7.10 16.55
CA ASN A 413 -15.70 -6.02 15.72
C ASN A 413 -15.46 -6.56 14.28
N PRO A 414 -16.07 -5.96 13.24
CA PRO A 414 -15.93 -6.44 11.86
C PRO A 414 -14.50 -6.37 11.34
N ILE A 415 -13.63 -5.54 11.95
CA ILE A 415 -12.21 -5.45 11.61
C ILE A 415 -11.49 -6.79 11.91
N TYR A 416 -11.97 -7.58 12.87
CA TYR A 416 -11.41 -8.91 13.12
C TYR A 416 -11.69 -9.86 11.95
N ALA A 417 -12.92 -9.88 11.45
CA ALA A 417 -13.27 -10.69 10.28
C ALA A 417 -12.53 -10.22 9.01
N LEU A 418 -12.38 -8.90 8.82
CA LEU A 418 -11.54 -8.33 7.76
C LEU A 418 -10.09 -8.81 7.87
N ALA A 419 -9.51 -8.74 9.08
CA ALA A 419 -8.14 -9.17 9.33
C ALA A 419 -7.95 -10.68 9.11
N MET A 420 -8.94 -11.52 9.51
CA MET A 420 -8.92 -12.96 9.22
C MET A 420 -8.80 -13.21 7.71
N GLY A 421 -9.69 -12.61 6.92
CA GLY A 421 -9.68 -12.74 5.47
C GLY A 421 -8.36 -12.27 4.85
N ALA A 422 -7.84 -11.14 5.32
CA ALA A 422 -6.59 -10.58 4.88
C ALA A 422 -5.40 -11.51 5.18
N VAL A 423 -5.22 -11.95 6.42
CA VAL A 423 -4.07 -12.80 6.84
C VAL A 423 -4.12 -14.19 6.21
N ILE A 424 -5.30 -14.81 6.16
CA ILE A 424 -5.46 -16.15 5.57
C ILE A 424 -5.09 -16.15 4.08
N GLY A 425 -5.43 -15.07 3.37
CA GLY A 425 -5.22 -14.91 1.95
C GLY A 425 -3.78 -14.72 1.53
N VAL A 426 -2.95 -14.19 2.43
CA VAL A 426 -1.58 -13.81 2.12
C VAL A 426 -0.75 -15.02 1.71
N LYS A 427 -0.18 -14.93 0.54
CA LYS A 427 0.86 -15.85 0.09
C LYS A 427 2.20 -15.35 0.65
N PRO A 428 3.08 -16.23 1.17
CA PRO A 428 4.46 -15.81 1.36
C PRO A 428 4.95 -15.32 0.00
N THR A 429 5.53 -14.16 -0.06
CA THR A 429 6.39 -13.80 -1.17
C THR A 429 7.48 -14.87 -1.14
N ARG A 430 7.39 -15.85 -2.02
CA ARG A 430 8.57 -16.65 -2.37
C ARG A 430 9.44 -15.72 -3.19
N GLU A 431 10.10 -14.80 -2.55
CA GLU A 431 11.33 -14.29 -3.09
C GLU A 431 12.23 -15.52 -3.18
N ALA A 432 12.41 -16.02 -4.39
CA ALA A 432 13.46 -16.99 -4.64
C ALA A 432 14.75 -16.40 -4.02
N PRO A 433 15.64 -17.21 -3.45
CA PRO A 433 16.93 -16.71 -2.97
C PRO A 433 17.60 -15.77 -3.98
N HIS A 434 17.45 -16.06 -5.26
CA HIS A 434 17.89 -15.25 -6.40
C HIS A 434 17.27 -13.86 -6.47
N GLN A 435 15.99 -13.68 -6.08
CA GLN A 435 15.35 -12.36 -6.08
C GLN A 435 15.95 -11.42 -5.02
N ARG A 436 16.17 -11.91 -3.80
CA ARG A 436 16.84 -11.12 -2.74
C ARG A 436 18.27 -10.75 -3.08
N GLU A 437 18.99 -11.70 -3.69
CA GLU A 437 20.35 -11.45 -4.17
C GLU A 437 20.34 -10.44 -5.33
N ALA A 438 19.40 -10.53 -6.27
CA ALA A 438 19.24 -9.57 -7.35
C ALA A 438 18.94 -8.16 -6.82
N GLU A 439 17.99 -8.02 -5.88
CA GLU A 439 17.67 -6.74 -5.24
C GLU A 439 18.86 -6.15 -4.46
N ALA A 440 19.66 -6.99 -3.80
CA ALA A 440 20.88 -6.54 -3.12
C ALA A 440 21.91 -5.99 -4.11
N PHE A 441 22.15 -6.69 -5.24
CA PHE A 441 23.05 -6.21 -6.29
C PHE A 441 22.51 -4.94 -6.97
N LEU A 442 21.19 -4.79 -7.15
CA LEU A 442 20.57 -3.55 -7.65
C LEU A 442 20.81 -2.38 -6.69
N ALA A 443 20.66 -2.59 -5.38
CA ALA A 443 20.91 -1.55 -4.39
C ALA A 443 22.38 -1.11 -4.37
N ASP A 444 23.32 -2.07 -4.45
CA ASP A 444 24.76 -1.77 -4.54
C ASP A 444 25.08 -1.00 -5.83
N ALA A 445 24.51 -1.43 -6.96
CA ALA A 445 24.70 -0.76 -8.25
C ALA A 445 24.12 0.66 -8.25
N ALA A 446 22.94 0.87 -7.67
CA ALA A 446 22.33 2.20 -7.53
C ALA A 446 23.21 3.13 -6.69
N THR A 447 23.81 2.64 -5.60
CA THR A 447 24.73 3.41 -4.78
C THR A 447 25.97 3.85 -5.57
N LEU A 448 26.54 2.94 -6.38
CA LEU A 448 27.68 3.25 -7.25
C LEU A 448 27.30 4.28 -8.33
N MET A 449 26.10 4.21 -8.86
CA MET A 449 25.57 5.21 -9.80
C MET A 449 25.46 6.60 -9.17
N GLU A 450 24.92 6.69 -7.94
CA GLU A 450 24.83 7.94 -7.18
C GLU A 450 26.20 8.56 -6.88
N GLU A 451 27.23 7.70 -6.66
CA GLU A 451 28.63 8.12 -6.48
C GLU A 451 29.32 8.50 -7.82
N GLY A 452 28.65 8.38 -8.95
CA GLY A 452 29.21 8.64 -10.29
C GLY A 452 30.17 7.55 -10.80
N ARG A 453 30.20 6.37 -10.15
CA ARG A 453 31.09 5.23 -10.44
C ARG A 453 30.43 4.25 -11.44
N LEU A 454 30.01 4.77 -12.58
CA LEU A 454 29.25 4.03 -13.60
C LEU A 454 29.94 2.74 -14.05
N LEU A 455 31.27 2.77 -14.21
CA LEU A 455 32.06 1.61 -14.66
C LEU A 455 32.05 0.46 -13.63
N GLU A 456 31.98 0.79 -12.36
CA GLU A 456 31.96 -0.20 -11.28
C GLU A 456 30.55 -0.75 -10.99
N ALA A 457 29.51 -0.04 -11.43
CA ALA A 457 28.11 -0.48 -11.31
C ALA A 457 27.75 -1.61 -12.30
N GLY A 458 28.38 -1.65 -13.49
CA GLY A 458 28.07 -2.62 -14.53
C GLY A 458 28.09 -4.09 -14.11
N PRO A 459 29.15 -4.58 -13.44
CA PRO A 459 29.20 -5.96 -12.92
C PRO A 459 28.09 -6.30 -11.94
N ALA A 460 27.66 -5.35 -11.10
CA ALA A 460 26.56 -5.54 -10.16
C ALA A 460 25.21 -5.63 -10.88
N PHE A 461 24.96 -4.76 -11.86
CA PHE A 461 23.76 -4.85 -12.70
C PHE A 461 23.72 -6.16 -13.49
N ARG A 462 24.84 -6.60 -14.07
CA ARG A 462 24.92 -7.89 -14.78
C ARG A 462 24.58 -9.05 -13.87
N ARG A 463 25.11 -9.07 -12.66
CA ARG A 463 24.81 -10.11 -11.68
C ARG A 463 23.34 -10.10 -11.26
N ALA A 464 22.76 -8.91 -11.07
CA ALA A 464 21.34 -8.75 -10.80
C ALA A 464 20.49 -9.26 -11.97
N ALA A 465 20.84 -8.96 -13.22
CA ALA A 465 20.13 -9.42 -14.40
C ALA A 465 20.19 -10.96 -14.53
N ASP A 466 21.38 -11.57 -14.35
CA ASP A 466 21.57 -13.03 -14.37
C ASP A 466 20.63 -13.71 -13.34
N LEU A 467 20.57 -13.19 -12.11
CA LEU A 467 19.72 -13.75 -11.05
C LEU A 467 18.23 -13.53 -11.33
N ALA A 468 17.87 -12.37 -11.87
CA ALA A 468 16.49 -12.02 -12.16
C ALA A 468 15.92 -12.71 -13.40
N SER A 469 16.77 -13.12 -14.36
CA SER A 469 16.35 -13.81 -15.59
C SER A 469 15.68 -15.17 -15.32
N ASP A 470 16.02 -15.82 -14.22
CA ASP A 470 15.43 -17.09 -13.80
C ASP A 470 14.06 -16.92 -13.10
N LEU A 471 13.61 -15.68 -12.88
CA LEU A 471 12.40 -15.35 -12.13
C LEU A 471 11.25 -15.01 -13.09
N ASP A 472 10.24 -15.87 -13.16
CA ASP A 472 9.09 -15.72 -14.08
C ASP A 472 7.87 -15.00 -13.42
N ASP A 473 8.06 -14.38 -12.26
CA ASP A 473 7.02 -13.59 -11.60
C ASP A 473 7.13 -12.07 -11.95
N PRO A 474 6.08 -11.27 -11.73
CA PRO A 474 6.10 -9.83 -12.08
C PRO A 474 7.18 -9.03 -11.35
N ASP A 475 7.55 -9.39 -10.12
CA ASP A 475 8.56 -8.68 -9.34
C ASP A 475 9.97 -9.05 -9.83
N GLY A 476 10.21 -10.33 -10.19
CA GLY A 476 11.44 -10.77 -10.85
C GLY A 476 11.64 -10.09 -12.21
N ARG A 477 10.60 -10.03 -13.05
CA ARG A 477 10.68 -9.30 -14.33
C ARG A 477 10.93 -7.80 -14.14
N ARG A 478 10.42 -7.19 -13.05
CA ARG A 478 10.76 -5.79 -12.73
C ARG A 478 12.22 -5.64 -12.39
N ALA A 479 12.75 -6.49 -11.51
CA ALA A 479 14.16 -6.48 -11.15
C ALA A 479 15.07 -6.72 -12.37
N LEU A 480 14.66 -7.63 -13.27
CA LEU A 480 15.36 -7.84 -14.54
C LEU A 480 15.38 -6.58 -15.42
N ALA A 481 14.23 -5.93 -15.61
CA ALA A 481 14.17 -4.71 -16.41
C ALA A 481 15.05 -3.59 -15.85
N GLU A 482 15.01 -3.39 -14.52
CA GLU A 482 15.83 -2.39 -13.82
C GLU A 482 17.33 -2.71 -13.93
N ALA A 483 17.70 -3.97 -13.80
CA ALA A 483 19.08 -4.43 -13.97
C ALA A 483 19.59 -4.22 -15.41
N LEU A 484 18.76 -4.53 -16.42
CA LEU A 484 19.10 -4.34 -17.82
C LEU A 484 19.22 -2.86 -18.20
N ASP A 485 18.34 -1.99 -17.68
CA ASP A 485 18.46 -0.54 -17.91
C ASP A 485 19.77 0.01 -17.35
N GLY A 486 20.11 -0.34 -16.10
CA GLY A 486 21.35 0.07 -15.46
C GLY A 486 22.60 -0.49 -16.15
N LEU A 487 22.54 -1.74 -16.56
CA LEU A 487 23.64 -2.39 -17.32
C LEU A 487 23.86 -1.68 -18.66
N GLY A 488 22.81 -1.43 -19.43
CA GLY A 488 22.92 -0.73 -20.71
C GLY A 488 23.48 0.68 -20.57
N LEU A 489 23.12 1.42 -19.51
CA LEU A 489 23.72 2.73 -19.20
C LEU A 489 25.22 2.61 -18.88
N SER A 490 25.61 1.57 -18.14
CA SER A 490 27.03 1.31 -17.84
C SER A 490 27.83 0.93 -19.09
N GLU A 491 27.25 0.11 -19.97
CA GLU A 491 27.85 -0.27 -21.25
C GLU A 491 28.02 0.93 -22.18
N MET A 492 27.04 1.84 -22.23
CA MET A 492 27.19 3.13 -22.93
C MET A 492 28.35 3.95 -22.37
N ALA A 493 28.49 4.01 -21.06
CA ALA A 493 29.58 4.75 -20.41
C ALA A 493 30.97 4.14 -20.67
N THR A 494 31.07 2.84 -20.94
CA THR A 494 32.30 2.17 -21.35
C THR A 494 32.61 2.30 -22.83
N GLY A 495 31.67 2.83 -23.63
CA GLY A 495 31.80 2.94 -25.11
C GLY A 495 31.44 1.66 -25.85
N ASP A 496 30.87 0.65 -25.19
CA ASP A 496 30.40 -0.58 -25.82
C ASP A 496 28.93 -0.42 -26.27
N ALA A 497 28.74 0.35 -27.34
CA ALA A 497 27.43 0.71 -27.85
C ALA A 497 26.65 -0.51 -28.43
N GLU A 498 27.33 -1.52 -28.97
CA GLU A 498 26.66 -2.73 -29.47
C GLU A 498 26.10 -3.59 -28.33
N ALA A 499 26.87 -3.77 -27.25
CA ALA A 499 26.38 -4.44 -26.06
C ALA A 499 25.21 -3.67 -25.45
N ALA A 500 25.32 -2.36 -25.29
CA ALA A 500 24.27 -1.50 -24.75
C ALA A 500 22.97 -1.57 -25.58
N GLU A 501 23.06 -1.57 -26.92
CA GLU A 501 21.90 -1.73 -27.78
C GLU A 501 21.17 -3.06 -27.53
N SER A 502 21.92 -4.16 -27.47
CA SER A 502 21.37 -5.48 -27.20
C SER A 502 20.67 -5.54 -25.83
N THR A 503 21.35 -5.05 -24.79
CA THR A 503 20.86 -5.05 -23.40
C THR A 503 19.61 -4.17 -23.24
N LEU A 504 19.62 -2.96 -23.81
CA LEU A 504 18.48 -2.03 -23.73
C LEU A 504 17.28 -2.50 -24.56
N ARG A 505 17.52 -3.21 -25.68
CA ARG A 505 16.44 -3.83 -26.45
C ARG A 505 15.73 -4.92 -25.65
N GLU A 506 16.47 -5.71 -24.88
CA GLU A 506 15.89 -6.69 -23.95
C GLU A 506 15.12 -5.99 -22.82
N ALA A 507 15.66 -4.92 -22.23
CA ALA A 507 14.98 -4.12 -21.22
C ALA A 507 13.62 -3.60 -21.73
N VAL A 508 13.58 -3.03 -22.92
CA VAL A 508 12.33 -2.57 -23.56
C VAL A 508 11.34 -3.71 -23.74
N ALA A 509 11.77 -4.89 -24.18
CA ALA A 509 10.89 -6.04 -24.35
C ALA A 509 10.27 -6.53 -23.03
N VAL A 510 11.04 -6.52 -21.94
CA VAL A 510 10.55 -6.87 -20.61
C VAL A 510 9.56 -5.81 -20.10
N ARG A 511 9.85 -4.52 -20.26
CA ARG A 511 8.97 -3.42 -19.85
C ARG A 511 7.67 -3.36 -20.66
N ASP A 512 7.70 -3.67 -21.96
CA ASP A 512 6.49 -3.81 -22.79
C ASP A 512 5.54 -4.88 -22.22
N ARG A 513 6.08 -6.05 -21.85
CA ARG A 513 5.27 -7.10 -21.20
C ARG A 513 4.68 -6.66 -19.86
N LEU A 514 5.49 -6.01 -19.03
CA LEU A 514 5.03 -5.50 -17.73
C LEU A 514 3.91 -4.46 -17.88
N ALA A 515 4.02 -3.55 -18.85
CA ALA A 515 2.99 -2.54 -19.12
C ALA A 515 1.70 -3.15 -19.70
N ALA A 516 1.81 -4.23 -20.49
CA ALA A 516 0.67 -4.95 -21.03
C ALA A 516 -0.09 -5.75 -19.96
N GLU A 517 0.63 -6.33 -18.97
CA GLU A 517 0.03 -7.12 -17.87
C GLU A 517 -0.64 -6.25 -16.81
N ASP A 518 -0.09 -5.08 -16.52
CA ASP A 518 -0.57 -4.14 -15.51
C ASP A 518 -0.42 -2.70 -16.04
N PRO A 519 -1.47 -2.13 -16.63
CA PRO A 519 -1.43 -0.81 -17.27
C PRO A 519 -1.41 0.34 -16.24
N ASP A 520 -0.40 0.35 -15.36
CA ASP A 520 -0.13 1.42 -14.41
C ASP A 520 0.65 2.57 -15.09
N PRO A 521 0.33 3.85 -14.85
CA PRO A 521 1.06 5.00 -15.39
C PRO A 521 2.57 4.96 -15.15
N ASP A 522 3.03 4.45 -14.01
CA ASP A 522 4.45 4.37 -13.70
C ASP A 522 5.16 3.31 -14.55
N ARG A 523 4.47 2.24 -15.00
CA ARG A 523 5.00 1.26 -15.92
C ARG A 523 5.21 1.83 -17.33
N PHE A 524 4.25 2.61 -17.81
CA PHE A 524 4.40 3.30 -19.10
C PHE A 524 5.50 4.37 -19.04
N ARG A 525 5.65 5.09 -17.91
CA ARG A 525 6.77 6.00 -17.71
C ARG A 525 8.11 5.28 -17.87
N ASP A 526 8.28 4.15 -17.16
CA ASP A 526 9.50 3.37 -17.16
C ASP A 526 9.80 2.80 -18.56
N LEU A 527 8.76 2.39 -19.32
CA LEU A 527 8.89 1.95 -20.70
C LEU A 527 9.36 3.08 -21.62
N ALA A 528 8.82 4.29 -21.48
CA ALA A 528 9.25 5.44 -22.26
C ALA A 528 10.73 5.77 -22.03
N ILE A 529 11.17 5.77 -20.77
CA ILE A 529 12.58 6.00 -20.40
C ILE A 529 13.50 4.92 -21.00
N ALA A 530 13.10 3.64 -20.96
CA ALA A 530 13.89 2.56 -21.54
C ALA A 530 14.03 2.72 -23.07
N ARG A 531 12.96 3.12 -23.78
CA ARG A 531 13.00 3.40 -25.22
C ARG A 531 13.91 4.58 -25.57
N GLU A 532 13.93 5.63 -24.75
CA GLU A 532 14.86 6.75 -24.90
C GLU A 532 16.33 6.30 -24.71
N GLY A 533 16.56 5.38 -23.75
CA GLY A 533 17.85 4.75 -23.55
C GLY A 533 18.30 3.97 -24.78
N LEU A 534 17.43 3.11 -25.31
CA LEU A 534 17.67 2.32 -26.53
C LEU A 534 17.94 3.22 -27.73
N SER A 535 17.18 4.30 -27.91
CA SER A 535 17.42 5.27 -28.98
C SER A 535 18.82 5.88 -28.93
N ARG A 536 19.34 6.19 -27.75
CA ARG A 536 20.71 6.71 -27.60
C ARG A 536 21.76 5.68 -28.05
N ALA A 537 21.59 4.41 -27.64
CA ALA A 537 22.49 3.35 -28.07
C ALA A 537 22.44 3.13 -29.58
N LEU A 538 21.25 3.17 -30.17
CA LEU A 538 21.06 3.04 -31.63
C LEU A 538 21.76 4.16 -32.45
N VAL A 539 21.79 5.38 -31.92
CA VAL A 539 22.54 6.49 -32.56
C VAL A 539 24.02 6.19 -32.55
N GLU A 540 24.59 5.72 -31.46
CA GLU A 540 26.01 5.39 -31.33
C GLU A 540 26.41 4.20 -32.20
N VAL A 541 25.52 3.23 -32.39
CA VAL A 541 25.73 2.08 -33.32
C VAL A 541 25.54 2.46 -34.79
N GLY A 542 25.04 3.68 -35.07
CA GLY A 542 24.84 4.15 -36.47
C GLY A 542 23.52 3.66 -37.09
N ARG A 543 22.47 3.45 -36.29
CA ARG A 543 21.11 3.06 -36.74
C ARG A 543 20.06 4.16 -36.46
N PRO A 544 20.22 5.35 -37.11
CA PRO A 544 19.42 6.53 -36.76
C PRO A 544 17.92 6.39 -37.06
N ALA A 545 17.57 5.66 -38.12
CA ALA A 545 16.15 5.45 -38.45
C ALA A 545 15.39 4.72 -37.31
N GLU A 546 16.02 3.70 -36.74
CA GLU A 546 15.42 2.99 -35.58
C GLU A 546 15.45 3.85 -34.33
N ALA A 547 16.50 4.63 -34.11
CA ALA A 547 16.58 5.56 -32.99
C ALA A 547 15.44 6.60 -33.02
N ILE A 548 15.13 7.15 -34.20
CA ILE A 548 14.01 8.07 -34.39
C ILE A 548 12.69 7.37 -34.06
N GLN A 549 12.49 6.14 -34.54
CA GLN A 549 11.29 5.37 -34.32
C GLN A 549 11.07 5.11 -32.82
N GLU A 550 12.11 4.72 -32.07
CA GLU A 550 11.98 4.50 -30.60
C GLU A 550 11.64 5.79 -29.85
N ARG A 551 12.23 6.94 -30.26
CA ARG A 551 11.88 8.24 -29.67
C ARG A 551 10.46 8.69 -30.00
N GLU A 552 9.96 8.44 -31.19
CA GLU A 552 8.58 8.73 -31.54
C GLU A 552 7.58 7.89 -30.69
N ILE A 553 7.93 6.62 -30.43
CA ILE A 553 7.10 5.76 -29.57
C ILE A 553 7.13 6.29 -28.14
N ALA A 554 8.30 6.65 -27.61
CA ALA A 554 8.44 7.21 -26.27
C ALA A 554 7.63 8.53 -26.14
N LEU A 555 7.71 9.43 -27.11
CA LEU A 555 6.94 10.68 -27.11
C LEU A 555 5.42 10.42 -27.10
N ARG A 556 4.93 9.47 -27.89
CA ARG A 556 3.50 9.09 -27.85
C ARG A 556 3.08 8.59 -26.47
N ILE A 557 3.94 7.85 -25.77
CA ILE A 557 3.66 7.40 -24.39
C ILE A 557 3.58 8.61 -23.45
N TRP A 558 4.52 9.56 -23.56
CA TRP A 558 4.52 10.79 -22.76
C TRP A 558 3.30 11.67 -23.02
N ASP A 559 2.83 11.76 -24.29
CA ASP A 559 1.61 12.48 -24.66
C ASP A 559 0.38 11.89 -23.94
N ILE A 560 0.23 10.57 -23.98
CA ILE A 560 -0.87 9.87 -23.31
C ILE A 560 -0.81 10.05 -21.80
N LEU A 561 0.38 9.90 -21.19
CA LEU A 561 0.55 10.04 -19.74
C LEU A 561 0.24 11.46 -19.26
N THR A 562 0.71 12.48 -19.97
CA THR A 562 0.48 13.88 -19.61
C THR A 562 -0.99 14.29 -19.79
N ALA A 563 -1.66 13.82 -20.83
CA ALA A 563 -3.08 14.07 -21.07
C ALA A 563 -3.95 13.44 -19.96
N ASN A 564 -3.63 12.23 -19.54
CA ASN A 564 -4.39 11.51 -18.51
C ASN A 564 -4.06 11.97 -17.08
N HIS A 565 -2.86 12.52 -16.84
CA HIS A 565 -2.37 12.91 -15.52
C HIS A 565 -1.85 14.37 -15.48
N PRO A 566 -2.66 15.39 -15.79
CA PRO A 566 -2.20 16.79 -15.98
C PRO A 566 -1.64 17.44 -14.71
N ARG A 567 -1.88 16.85 -13.54
CA ARG A 567 -1.37 17.38 -12.24
C ARG A 567 0.04 16.88 -11.89
N ARG A 568 0.58 15.88 -12.59
CA ARG A 568 1.93 15.35 -12.36
C ARG A 568 2.93 16.17 -13.17
N SER A 569 3.62 17.14 -12.54
CA SER A 569 4.59 18.01 -13.19
C SER A 569 5.76 17.23 -13.79
N GLU A 570 6.21 16.18 -13.13
CA GLU A 570 7.31 15.32 -13.58
C GLU A 570 7.06 14.75 -15.01
N LEU A 571 5.84 14.33 -15.32
CA LEU A 571 5.49 13.78 -16.63
C LEU A 571 5.58 14.86 -17.74
N ARG A 572 5.24 16.11 -17.41
CA ARG A 572 5.37 17.23 -18.34
C ARG A 572 6.84 17.56 -18.63
N GLU A 573 7.69 17.47 -17.63
CA GLU A 573 9.13 17.68 -17.80
C GLU A 573 9.73 16.63 -18.73
N HIS A 574 9.46 15.36 -18.49
CA HIS A 574 9.90 14.28 -19.37
C HIS A 574 9.36 14.43 -20.82
N ARG A 575 8.10 14.85 -20.97
CA ARG A 575 7.54 15.12 -22.29
C ARG A 575 8.29 16.25 -23.02
N VAL A 576 8.65 17.32 -22.30
CA VAL A 576 9.45 18.41 -22.87
C VAL A 576 10.83 17.92 -23.30
N ASP A 577 11.48 17.10 -22.48
CA ASP A 577 12.77 16.50 -22.83
C ASP A 577 12.67 15.59 -24.05
N ALA A 578 11.62 14.77 -24.14
CA ALA A 578 11.37 13.91 -25.30
C ALA A 578 11.14 14.70 -26.59
N LEU A 579 10.35 15.80 -26.54
CA LEU A 579 10.15 16.72 -27.66
C LEU A 579 11.47 17.34 -28.12
N ASN A 580 12.24 17.85 -27.16
CA ASN A 580 13.53 18.49 -27.42
C ASN A 580 14.54 17.53 -28.05
N ASP A 581 14.65 16.33 -27.49
CA ASP A 581 15.62 15.33 -27.92
C ASP A 581 15.28 14.74 -29.30
N LEU A 582 13.99 14.52 -29.61
CA LEU A 582 13.58 14.08 -30.94
C LEU A 582 13.82 15.16 -31.97
N SER A 583 13.49 16.41 -31.67
CA SER A 583 13.78 17.56 -32.54
C SER A 583 15.27 17.72 -32.82
N TRP A 584 16.09 17.58 -31.77
CA TRP A 584 17.54 17.61 -31.89
C TRP A 584 18.04 16.51 -32.82
N LEU A 585 17.61 15.27 -32.65
CA LEU A 585 18.01 14.14 -33.47
C LEU A 585 17.64 14.36 -34.94
N LEU A 586 16.39 14.77 -35.23
CA LEU A 586 15.92 15.07 -36.59
C LEU A 586 16.64 16.26 -37.25
N SER A 587 17.20 17.17 -36.46
CA SER A 587 17.94 18.36 -36.95
C SER A 587 19.42 18.08 -37.21
N THR A 588 20.03 17.15 -36.43
CA THR A 588 21.49 17.00 -36.35
C THR A 588 22.01 15.69 -36.85
N GLU A 589 21.12 14.78 -37.32
CA GLU A 589 21.55 13.50 -37.87
C GLU A 589 22.60 13.66 -38.99
N THR A 590 23.58 12.76 -39.03
CA THR A 590 24.71 12.85 -39.93
C THR A 590 24.28 12.68 -41.39
N ASP A 591 23.45 11.69 -41.69
CA ASP A 591 22.87 11.48 -43.00
C ASP A 591 21.68 12.45 -43.22
N PRO A 592 21.78 13.36 -44.22
CA PRO A 592 20.66 14.24 -44.54
C PRO A 592 19.35 13.52 -44.91
N ALA A 593 19.41 12.28 -45.36
CA ALA A 593 18.22 11.50 -45.70
C ALA A 593 17.35 11.14 -44.48
N HIS A 594 17.92 11.13 -43.29
CA HIS A 594 17.22 10.89 -42.03
C HIS A 594 16.82 12.18 -41.31
N ARG A 595 17.08 13.36 -41.87
CA ARG A 595 16.64 14.64 -41.30
C ARG A 595 15.24 15.00 -41.76
N ASP A 596 14.44 15.48 -40.83
CA ASP A 596 13.14 16.10 -41.11
C ASP A 596 13.07 17.50 -40.46
N PRO A 597 13.55 18.53 -41.18
CA PRO A 597 13.56 19.89 -40.65
C PRO A 597 12.17 20.45 -40.31
N ALA A 598 11.11 20.01 -41.03
CA ALA A 598 9.77 20.47 -40.82
C ALA A 598 9.19 19.92 -39.48
N MET A 599 9.34 18.60 -39.30
CA MET A 599 8.94 17.95 -38.05
C MET A 599 9.79 18.44 -36.86
N ALA A 600 11.10 18.55 -37.06
CA ALA A 600 12.02 19.07 -36.03
C ALA A 600 11.60 20.47 -35.53
N LEU A 601 11.26 21.37 -36.45
CA LEU A 601 10.82 22.71 -36.12
C LEU A 601 9.52 22.71 -35.29
N GLN A 602 8.52 21.91 -35.67
CA GLN A 602 7.26 21.78 -34.95
C GLN A 602 7.49 21.29 -33.51
N LEU A 603 8.30 20.26 -33.33
CA LEU A 603 8.63 19.68 -32.03
C LEU A 603 9.39 20.68 -31.15
N ALA A 604 10.37 21.40 -31.70
CA ALA A 604 11.14 22.41 -30.98
C ALA A 604 10.27 23.58 -30.53
N GLU A 605 9.36 24.08 -31.38
CA GLU A 605 8.42 25.13 -30.98
C GLU A 605 7.48 24.67 -29.89
N GLU A 606 7.04 23.41 -29.91
CA GLU A 606 6.23 22.83 -28.86
C GLU A 606 7.03 22.69 -27.56
N ALA A 607 8.27 22.22 -27.62
CA ALA A 607 9.17 22.11 -26.47
C ALA A 607 9.39 23.46 -25.78
N VAL A 608 9.65 24.53 -26.55
CA VAL A 608 9.82 25.89 -26.01
C VAL A 608 8.54 26.38 -25.33
N ARG A 609 7.37 26.19 -25.95
CA ARG A 609 6.07 26.56 -25.36
C ARG A 609 5.76 25.81 -24.06
N ALA A 610 6.14 24.54 -23.98
CA ALA A 610 5.84 23.68 -22.84
C ALA A 610 6.88 23.79 -21.71
N SER A 611 8.08 24.33 -21.98
CA SER A 611 9.22 24.33 -21.05
C SER A 611 9.36 25.61 -20.23
N ASP A 612 8.45 26.57 -20.30
CA ASP A 612 8.60 27.91 -19.74
C ASP A 612 9.93 28.57 -20.14
N GLY A 613 10.47 28.23 -21.32
CA GLY A 613 11.64 28.86 -21.93
C GLY A 613 12.99 28.34 -21.49
N ARG A 614 13.15 27.06 -21.16
CA ARG A 614 14.48 26.47 -20.87
C ARG A 614 15.47 26.71 -22.02
N PHE A 615 16.71 27.12 -21.68
CA PHE A 615 17.75 27.47 -22.65
C PHE A 615 18.05 26.32 -23.65
N ALA A 616 18.04 25.06 -23.19
CA ALA A 616 18.27 23.89 -24.05
C ALA A 616 17.21 23.76 -25.17
N CYS A 617 15.95 24.11 -24.87
CA CYS A 617 14.87 24.12 -25.86
C CYS A 617 15.05 25.25 -26.89
N TRP A 618 15.54 26.43 -26.47
CA TRP A 618 15.88 27.53 -27.36
C TRP A 618 17.04 27.16 -28.27
N ASN A 619 18.09 26.46 -27.77
CA ASN A 619 19.18 25.95 -28.60
C ASN A 619 18.65 25.04 -29.70
N THR A 620 17.86 24.03 -29.32
CA THR A 620 17.29 23.09 -30.29
C THR A 620 16.38 23.77 -31.32
N LEU A 621 15.57 24.75 -30.88
CA LEU A 621 14.73 25.54 -31.77
C LEU A 621 15.58 26.33 -32.78
N GLY A 622 16.68 26.91 -32.32
CA GLY A 622 17.59 27.63 -33.22
C GLY A 622 18.23 26.75 -34.25
N VAL A 623 18.66 25.55 -33.89
CA VAL A 623 19.20 24.54 -34.79
C VAL A 623 18.12 24.06 -35.78
N ALA A 624 16.91 23.79 -35.32
CA ALA A 624 15.80 23.37 -36.18
C ALA A 624 15.42 24.46 -37.20
N ARG A 625 15.33 25.76 -36.76
CA ARG A 625 15.10 26.90 -37.65
C ARG A 625 16.22 27.06 -38.71
N TYR A 626 17.47 26.92 -38.27
CA TYR A 626 18.60 26.92 -39.23
C TYR A 626 18.45 25.84 -40.31
N ARG A 627 18.12 24.60 -39.93
CA ARG A 627 17.90 23.50 -40.86
C ARG A 627 16.68 23.68 -41.77
N ALA A 628 15.65 24.37 -41.27
CA ALA A 628 14.45 24.74 -42.04
C ALA A 628 14.65 25.94 -42.97
N GLY A 629 15.81 26.63 -42.90
CA GLY A 629 16.14 27.79 -43.74
C GLY A 629 15.65 29.13 -43.16
N ASP A 630 15.11 29.19 -41.96
CA ASP A 630 14.75 30.40 -41.24
C ASP A 630 15.99 30.93 -40.45
N TRP A 631 16.94 31.50 -41.18
CA TRP A 631 18.19 31.94 -40.58
C TRP A 631 18.02 33.12 -39.62
N PRO A 632 17.18 34.15 -39.90
CA PRO A 632 16.89 35.21 -38.91
C PRO A 632 16.30 34.68 -37.61
N GLY A 633 15.29 33.81 -37.70
CA GLY A 633 14.69 33.18 -36.56
C GLY A 633 15.63 32.23 -35.81
N ALA A 634 16.59 31.61 -36.51
CA ALA A 634 17.63 30.79 -35.89
C ALA A 634 18.56 31.64 -35.01
N ILE A 635 18.99 32.80 -35.51
CA ILE A 635 19.83 33.73 -34.76
C ILE A 635 19.10 34.21 -33.47
N GLU A 636 17.83 34.63 -33.58
CA GLU A 636 17.04 35.06 -32.43
C GLU A 636 16.95 33.98 -31.35
N ALA A 637 16.67 32.74 -31.75
CA ALA A 637 16.54 31.63 -30.82
C ALA A 637 17.87 31.23 -30.15
N LEU A 638 18.97 31.22 -30.93
CA LEU A 638 20.29 30.85 -30.41
C LEU A 638 20.88 31.95 -29.52
N GLU A 639 20.70 33.24 -29.86
CA GLU A 639 21.10 34.35 -28.98
C GLU A 639 20.33 34.31 -27.66
N ARG A 640 19.06 33.96 -27.68
CA ARG A 640 18.27 33.75 -26.47
C ARG A 640 18.76 32.55 -25.66
N SER A 641 19.06 31.42 -26.31
CA SER A 641 19.68 30.27 -25.66
C SER A 641 20.99 30.65 -24.97
N ALA A 642 21.85 31.39 -25.66
CA ALA A 642 23.12 31.86 -25.13
C ALA A 642 22.94 32.82 -23.96
N ALA A 643 21.97 33.73 -23.99
CA ALA A 643 21.68 34.66 -22.92
C ALA A 643 21.16 34.00 -21.63
N ASP A 644 20.33 32.95 -21.76
CA ASP A 644 19.71 32.24 -20.66
C ASP A 644 20.57 31.03 -20.19
N GLY A 645 21.58 30.66 -20.97
CA GLY A 645 22.43 29.50 -20.72
C GLY A 645 23.61 29.78 -19.77
N PRO A 646 24.25 28.76 -19.23
CA PRO A 646 25.43 28.89 -18.40
C PRO A 646 26.61 29.49 -19.21
N ASP A 647 27.35 30.35 -18.60
CA ASP A 647 28.56 31.01 -19.18
C ASP A 647 28.33 31.75 -20.51
N GLY A 648 27.11 32.19 -20.77
CA GLY A 648 26.77 32.93 -22.00
C GLY A 648 26.50 32.10 -23.24
N GLY A 649 26.30 30.80 -23.08
CA GLY A 649 25.97 29.85 -24.15
C GLY A 649 26.98 28.71 -24.32
N THR A 650 26.80 27.88 -25.35
CA THR A 650 27.63 26.71 -25.62
C THR A 650 28.17 26.71 -27.05
N ALA A 651 29.19 25.91 -27.35
CA ALA A 651 29.70 25.75 -28.70
C ALA A 651 28.63 25.29 -29.71
N PHE A 652 27.58 24.62 -29.21
CA PHE A 652 26.42 24.23 -30.04
C PHE A 652 25.66 25.49 -30.51
N ASP A 653 25.45 26.48 -29.66
CA ASP A 653 24.86 27.77 -30.03
C ASP A 653 25.75 28.52 -31.02
N TYR A 654 27.02 28.65 -30.70
CA TYR A 654 27.95 29.48 -31.41
C TYR A 654 28.25 29.01 -32.84
N TYR A 655 28.40 27.70 -33.08
CA TYR A 655 28.61 27.19 -34.43
C TYR A 655 27.39 27.40 -35.31
N PHE A 656 26.18 27.21 -34.79
CA PHE A 656 24.96 27.47 -35.57
C PHE A 656 24.69 28.96 -35.76
N LEU A 657 25.03 29.82 -34.80
CA LEU A 657 25.02 31.29 -34.96
C LEU A 657 25.98 31.70 -36.09
N ALA A 658 27.22 31.18 -36.09
CA ALA A 658 28.18 31.46 -37.10
C ALA A 658 27.66 31.05 -38.52
N MET A 659 27.09 29.87 -38.65
CA MET A 659 26.50 29.41 -39.87
C MET A 659 25.30 30.23 -40.32
N ALA A 660 24.41 30.60 -39.41
CA ALA A 660 23.22 31.42 -39.71
C ALA A 660 23.60 32.84 -40.15
N CYS A 661 24.53 33.49 -39.43
CA CYS A 661 25.06 34.81 -39.82
C CYS A 661 25.71 34.74 -41.22
N ARG A 662 26.47 33.68 -41.51
CA ARG A 662 27.09 33.51 -42.84
C ARG A 662 26.05 33.33 -43.95
N ARG A 663 24.93 32.66 -43.71
CA ARG A 663 23.82 32.55 -44.66
C ARG A 663 23.12 33.89 -44.94
N LEU A 664 23.22 34.85 -44.03
CA LEU A 664 22.70 36.21 -44.18
C LEU A 664 23.79 37.21 -44.67
N ASP A 665 24.92 36.72 -45.16
CA ASP A 665 26.07 37.52 -45.62
C ASP A 665 26.75 38.41 -44.57
N ASP A 666 26.50 38.14 -43.27
CA ASP A 666 27.20 38.84 -42.17
C ASP A 666 28.47 38.08 -41.78
N ALA A 667 29.50 38.23 -42.60
CA ALA A 667 30.78 37.53 -42.43
C ALA A 667 31.52 37.97 -41.14
N ALA A 668 31.31 39.16 -40.66
CA ALA A 668 31.98 39.66 -39.44
C ALA A 668 31.46 38.96 -38.18
N ARG A 669 30.14 38.98 -37.98
CA ARG A 669 29.52 38.26 -36.86
C ARG A 669 29.70 36.72 -36.97
N ALA A 670 29.72 36.21 -38.20
CA ALA A 670 29.94 34.75 -38.41
C ALA A 670 31.33 34.32 -37.90
N ARG A 671 32.39 35.13 -38.15
CA ARG A 671 33.73 34.81 -37.65
C ARG A 671 33.82 34.96 -36.15
N GLU A 672 33.23 36.00 -35.58
CA GLU A 672 33.20 36.22 -34.14
C GLU A 672 32.57 35.05 -33.38
N TRP A 673 31.37 34.60 -33.79
CA TRP A 673 30.72 33.46 -33.21
C TRP A 673 31.50 32.15 -33.41
N PHE A 674 32.11 31.92 -34.53
CA PHE A 674 32.96 30.75 -34.80
C PHE A 674 34.16 30.69 -33.85
N GLU A 675 34.86 31.82 -33.62
CA GLU A 675 35.99 31.92 -32.69
C GLU A 675 35.58 31.66 -31.28
N GLN A 676 34.40 32.19 -30.84
CA GLN A 676 33.82 31.90 -29.52
C GLN A 676 33.51 30.41 -29.39
N GLY A 677 32.93 29.77 -30.40
CA GLY A 677 32.66 28.36 -30.41
C GLY A 677 33.90 27.48 -30.25
N MET A 678 35.00 27.81 -30.98
CA MET A 678 36.25 27.11 -30.83
C MET A 678 36.86 27.28 -29.41
N ALA A 679 36.86 28.51 -28.90
CA ALA A 679 37.39 28.78 -27.56
C ALA A 679 36.61 28.05 -26.49
N TRP A 680 35.27 27.99 -26.57
CA TRP A 680 34.43 27.28 -25.64
C TRP A 680 34.66 25.76 -25.72
N ALA A 681 34.68 25.18 -26.93
CA ALA A 681 34.87 23.74 -27.15
C ALA A 681 36.22 23.25 -26.58
N ALA A 682 37.30 24.02 -26.85
CA ALA A 682 38.65 23.71 -26.39
C ALA A 682 38.72 23.75 -24.83
N ARG A 683 37.95 24.61 -24.17
CA ARG A 683 37.97 24.77 -22.71
C ARG A 683 37.12 23.73 -22.01
N HIS A 684 35.91 23.40 -22.53
CA HIS A 684 34.90 22.67 -21.79
C HIS A 684 34.73 21.23 -22.26
N ARG A 685 34.90 20.96 -23.57
CA ARG A 685 34.68 19.60 -24.17
C ARG A 685 35.67 19.32 -25.30
N PRO A 686 36.97 19.27 -25.02
CA PRO A 686 37.96 18.95 -26.05
C PRO A 686 37.75 17.55 -26.65
N GLY A 687 37.74 17.45 -27.99
CA GLY A 687 37.59 16.19 -28.69
C GLY A 687 36.16 15.62 -28.72
N HIS A 688 35.14 16.42 -28.41
CA HIS A 688 33.76 15.96 -28.49
C HIS A 688 33.30 15.82 -29.96
N ALA A 689 33.01 14.60 -30.39
CA ALA A 689 32.76 14.24 -31.81
C ALA A 689 31.67 15.11 -32.49
N ALA A 690 30.55 15.36 -31.82
CA ALA A 690 29.49 16.19 -32.41
C ALA A 690 29.92 17.67 -32.56
N LEU A 691 30.70 18.23 -31.62
CA LEU A 691 31.23 19.58 -31.74
C LEU A 691 32.28 19.71 -32.86
N GLU A 692 33.14 18.71 -33.02
CA GLU A 692 34.09 18.67 -34.14
C GLU A 692 33.35 18.66 -35.48
N ARG A 693 32.31 17.86 -35.62
CA ARG A 693 31.47 17.79 -36.82
C ARG A 693 30.81 19.14 -37.12
N PHE A 694 30.22 19.83 -36.15
CA PHE A 694 29.59 21.14 -36.37
C PHE A 694 30.63 22.22 -36.62
N ARG A 695 31.81 22.15 -36.02
CA ARG A 695 32.94 22.99 -36.36
C ARG A 695 33.35 22.87 -37.81
N GLU A 696 33.51 21.65 -38.33
CA GLU A 696 33.87 21.38 -39.74
C GLU A 696 32.77 21.85 -40.69
N GLU A 697 31.50 21.68 -40.36
CA GLU A 697 30.37 22.19 -41.13
C GLU A 697 30.42 23.73 -41.21
N ALA A 698 30.62 24.39 -40.09
CA ALA A 698 30.72 25.84 -40.02
C ALA A 698 31.96 26.35 -40.77
N GLU A 699 33.12 25.73 -40.58
CA GLU A 699 34.38 26.11 -41.26
C GLU A 699 34.26 25.97 -42.77
N THR A 700 33.64 24.89 -43.25
CA THR A 700 33.42 24.67 -44.68
C THR A 700 32.55 25.80 -45.26
N LEU A 701 31.47 26.17 -44.59
CA LEU A 701 30.57 27.24 -45.03
C LEU A 701 31.27 28.62 -45.07
N LEU A 702 32.12 28.90 -44.08
CA LEU A 702 32.89 30.14 -44.02
C LEU A 702 33.92 30.22 -45.13
N ARG A 703 34.70 29.13 -45.41
CA ARG A 703 35.75 29.11 -46.47
C ARG A 703 35.18 29.16 -47.88
N VAL A 704 34.10 28.46 -48.16
CA VAL A 704 33.48 28.47 -49.53
C VAL A 704 33.03 29.86 -49.90
N ALA A 705 32.56 30.63 -48.96
CA ALA A 705 32.09 31.98 -49.23
C ALA A 705 33.23 32.98 -49.36
N ASP A 706 34.33 32.85 -48.57
CA ASP A 706 35.54 33.70 -48.75
C ASP A 706 36.16 33.50 -50.17
N HIS A 707 36.09 32.26 -50.70
CA HIS A 707 36.55 31.99 -52.07
C HIS A 707 35.66 32.57 -53.18
N LEU A 708 34.34 32.72 -52.93
CA LEU A 708 33.41 33.35 -53.85
C LEU A 708 33.54 34.89 -53.85
N GLU A 709 33.83 35.52 -52.70
CA GLU A 709 34.13 36.96 -52.63
C GLU A 709 35.41 37.31 -53.35
N ILE A 710 36.46 36.46 -53.27
CA ILE A 710 37.73 36.69 -53.98
C ILE A 710 37.57 36.55 -55.50
N LYS A 711 36.60 35.82 -56.01
CA LYS A 711 36.31 35.67 -57.45
C LYS A 711 35.34 36.73 -57.99
N SER A 712 34.69 37.50 -57.17
CA SER A 712 33.74 38.56 -57.53
C SER A 712 34.36 39.97 -57.46
N VAL A 713 35.60 40.11 -57.01
CA VAL A 713 36.45 41.28 -57.10
C VAL A 713 37.44 41.10 -58.25
#